data_030a1b4d59548429fb3af4ce955024b9
#
_entry.id   030a1b4d59548429fb3af4ce955024b9
#
_cell.length_a   1.000
_cell.length_b   1.000
_cell.length_c   1.000
_cell.angle_alpha   90.00
_cell.angle_beta   90.00
_cell.angle_gamma   90.00
#
_symmetry.space_group_name_H-M   'P 1'
#
loop_
_entity.id
_entity.type
_entity.pdbx_description
1 polymer ?
#
loop_
_entity_poly.entity_id
_entity_poly.type
_entity_poly.pdbx_seq_one_letter_code
_entity_poly.pdbx_strand_id
1 'polypeptide(L)'
;MFPPVHAPRLCAGLRRASSAVLLAVLLSLPALARPTQSWLRDGVVAQVSAKEIPHLADLAARGVTVVTPAENLVGDPAEDFVAAAHAAGLKALLPVGFANGVADRAAHVYTNLLPRIAASRADGWFGKGTMSGTLEEWSLIRPGLDALRPGAVLVSDGSRLGNQVAAFDADLPSPWTQTFDAVLKGRKPVSELPKLWAFMRANRPEGARFLRTSPHWDSVPIAFAMCLDGIPCFTPGQARAACARDVLPLFARLRAQEPALRTGELRWLDNDRPSQVASFVRTAPDGRALVCVFNLSKDPLTVKVALPGALADAPLASAGAAFADGAYVFSGPCYDIRARAGAPAVSAERAARRRAVAAAKAPRARAFDLKGPGYGDPSRLTARAAPPGLKGAVMYQLFLRMFTRAGTLKAAEARLGWLKDLGVDLVYLCPVAEADRGTDRAYWSARQKGSRLDNPANPYRISNYFAVDPEYGTEQDLKDFVRTAHAHGLKVYFDLVYYHCGPHAVFLQEKPNWVLRKADGSFELGAWAFPRLDVGNPEVREYLYENMAWYLREFGCDGFRCDVGDMLPLGFREEAYRRCRAVRDDVVMMCEGHDPADQQVAFDLNYAFPMLFAIQDFLKGTGSATNLSVSCVARESRYPKGYRWMRCFQNHDFANCGPGQERWEKKYGTALNDALLATIFTLDGVPMVYNGQEVADTAPHSIWSDREHGRMGVDWSNALTPAGARRRDLVRKLADLRHRHPALFDAPTEFLPVPCPHDVYVFRRPLPDGSAWLTAVNISAQPRAVAVPDAFSIVLAADGVRLDPAGGQLQLPPHGWAITNKESK
;
A
#
# COMPACT_ATOMS: atom_id res chain seq x y z
N MET A 1 56.08 -17.94 -2.87
CA MET A 1 56.60 -16.64 -2.39
C MET A 1 56.21 -15.58 -3.36
N PHE A 2 55.14 -14.86 -3.10
CA PHE A 2 54.78 -13.60 -3.79
C PHE A 2 54.54 -12.56 -2.71
N PRO A 3 55.04 -11.32 -2.87
CA PRO A 3 54.95 -10.30 -1.83
C PRO A 3 53.57 -9.60 -1.83
N PRO A 4 53.17 -8.97 -0.72
CA PRO A 4 51.88 -8.29 -0.62
C PRO A 4 51.90 -6.92 -1.30
N VAL A 5 50.88 -6.64 -2.10
CA VAL A 5 50.64 -5.34 -2.72
C VAL A 5 49.92 -4.44 -1.71
N HIS A 6 50.55 -3.35 -1.33
CA HIS A 6 49.99 -2.28 -0.53
C HIS A 6 48.96 -1.48 -1.35
N ALA A 7 47.73 -1.48 -0.91
CA ALA A 7 46.80 -0.42 -1.24
C ALA A 7 46.27 0.17 0.06
N PRO A 8 46.69 1.33 0.44
CA PRO A 8 45.70 2.30 0.90
C PRO A 8 46.19 3.75 0.74
N ARG A 9 45.55 4.57 -0.04
CA ARG A 9 45.58 6.05 0.08
C ARG A 9 44.59 6.77 -0.83
N LEU A 10 43.82 6.06 -1.72
CA LEU A 10 42.83 6.70 -2.58
C LEU A 10 41.40 6.73 -1.99
N CYS A 11 41.13 5.94 -0.97
CA CYS A 11 39.74 5.88 -0.42
C CYS A 11 39.39 7.01 0.55
N ALA A 12 40.34 7.72 1.13
CA ALA A 12 40.04 8.74 2.13
C ALA A 12 39.58 10.08 1.53
N GLY A 13 40.00 10.40 0.32
CA GLY A 13 39.60 11.63 -0.38
C GLY A 13 38.19 11.57 -0.98
N LEU A 14 37.83 10.43 -1.54
CA LEU A 14 36.50 10.21 -2.12
C LEU A 14 35.37 10.13 -1.08
N ARG A 15 35.68 9.65 0.14
CA ARG A 15 34.68 9.60 1.24
C ARG A 15 34.31 11.00 1.77
N ARG A 16 35.22 11.96 1.81
CA ARG A 16 34.95 13.33 2.30
C ARG A 16 34.21 14.19 1.28
N ALA A 17 34.44 14.01 -0.01
CA ALA A 17 33.72 14.74 -1.07
C ALA A 17 32.30 14.24 -1.24
N SER A 18 32.08 12.92 -1.14
CA SER A 18 30.75 12.32 -1.23
C SER A 18 29.86 12.69 -0.04
N SER A 19 30.43 12.76 1.17
CA SER A 19 29.69 13.14 2.40
C SER A 19 29.28 14.61 2.38
N ALA A 20 30.10 15.51 1.86
CA ALA A 20 29.78 16.94 1.79
C ALA A 20 28.69 17.24 0.74
N VAL A 21 28.71 16.55 -0.41
CA VAL A 21 27.68 16.67 -1.45
C VAL A 21 26.37 16.05 -1.00
N LEU A 22 26.41 14.88 -0.32
CA LEU A 22 25.22 14.26 0.25
C LEU A 22 24.62 15.12 1.37
N LEU A 23 25.45 15.72 2.23
CA LEU A 23 25.03 16.63 3.29
C LEU A 23 24.41 17.91 2.72
N ALA A 24 24.96 18.47 1.65
CA ALA A 24 24.42 19.65 0.97
C ALA A 24 23.09 19.35 0.28
N VAL A 25 22.92 18.16 -0.30
CA VAL A 25 21.66 17.70 -0.89
C VAL A 25 20.62 17.39 0.19
N LEU A 26 21.05 16.81 1.33
CA LEU A 26 20.15 16.53 2.45
C LEU A 26 19.73 17.81 3.22
N LEU A 27 20.57 18.83 3.24
CA LEU A 27 20.26 20.13 3.87
C LEU A 27 19.39 21.03 2.97
N SER A 28 19.33 20.76 1.68
CA SER A 28 18.48 21.48 0.71
C SER A 28 17.11 20.84 0.50
N LEU A 29 16.86 19.65 1.06
CA LEU A 29 15.53 19.04 1.03
C LEU A 29 14.73 19.56 2.22
N PRO A 30 13.53 20.15 1.99
CA PRO A 30 12.63 20.42 3.11
C PRO A 30 12.29 19.07 3.76
N ALA A 31 12.53 18.99 5.03
CA ALA A 31 12.35 17.78 5.81
C ALA A 31 10.87 17.36 5.82
N LEU A 32 10.53 16.33 5.10
CA LEU A 32 9.21 15.71 5.09
C LEU A 32 9.04 14.88 6.36
N ALA A 33 8.21 15.37 7.28
CA ALA A 33 7.76 14.56 8.39
C ALA A 33 6.86 13.43 7.87
N ARG A 34 7.16 12.19 8.26
CA ARG A 34 6.33 11.03 7.90
C ARG A 34 5.03 11.05 8.71
N PRO A 35 3.89 10.60 8.14
CA PRO A 35 2.68 10.45 8.92
C PRO A 35 2.94 9.41 10.02
N THR A 36 2.75 9.81 11.26
CA THR A 36 2.89 8.92 12.41
C THR A 36 1.83 7.83 12.34
N GLN A 37 2.23 6.58 12.59
CA GLN A 37 1.30 5.45 12.67
C GLN A 37 0.14 5.77 13.62
N SER A 38 -1.08 5.45 13.24
CA SER A 38 -2.29 5.82 13.99
C SER A 38 -2.26 5.31 15.43
N TRP A 39 -1.80 4.07 15.65
CA TRP A 39 -1.70 3.48 16.98
C TRP A 39 -0.72 4.23 17.91
N LEU A 40 0.33 4.85 17.36
CA LEU A 40 1.25 5.67 18.13
C LEU A 40 0.69 7.08 18.34
N ARG A 41 0.18 7.72 17.28
CA ARG A 41 -0.38 9.07 17.32
C ARG A 41 -1.55 9.17 18.30
N ASP A 42 -2.42 8.17 18.30
CA ASP A 42 -3.61 8.11 19.13
C ASP A 42 -3.32 7.50 20.50
N GLY A 43 -2.09 7.03 20.71
CA GLY A 43 -1.66 6.31 21.89
C GLY A 43 -1.45 7.15 23.15
N VAL A 44 -1.35 6.43 24.24
CA VAL A 44 -0.88 6.90 25.55
C VAL A 44 0.31 6.04 25.92
N VAL A 45 1.48 6.65 26.05
CA VAL A 45 2.75 5.95 26.27
C VAL A 45 3.14 5.99 27.74
N ALA A 46 3.63 4.87 28.27
CA ALA A 46 4.29 4.83 29.57
C ALA A 46 5.72 4.30 29.46
N GLN A 47 6.68 5.02 30.01
CA GLN A 47 8.00 4.47 30.31
C GLN A 47 7.88 3.65 31.59
N VAL A 48 8.35 2.41 31.54
CA VAL A 48 8.21 1.46 32.65
C VAL A 48 9.59 0.99 33.15
N SER A 49 9.76 0.95 34.46
CA SER A 49 10.91 0.35 35.11
C SER A 49 10.74 -1.19 35.20
N ALA A 50 11.81 -1.91 35.49
CA ALA A 50 11.75 -3.37 35.69
C ALA A 50 10.70 -3.78 36.75
N LYS A 51 10.48 -2.96 37.79
CA LYS A 51 9.47 -3.19 38.84
C LYS A 51 8.02 -3.07 38.34
N GLU A 52 7.79 -2.42 37.21
CA GLU A 52 6.45 -2.22 36.62
C GLU A 52 6.09 -3.26 35.57
N ILE A 53 7.05 -4.04 35.07
CA ILE A 53 6.78 -5.09 34.08
C ILE A 53 5.69 -6.08 34.54
N PRO A 54 5.67 -6.55 35.82
CA PRO A 54 4.59 -7.42 36.30
C PRO A 54 3.20 -6.76 36.34
N HIS A 55 3.12 -5.46 36.14
CA HIS A 55 1.91 -4.65 36.26
C HIS A 55 1.41 -4.07 34.92
N LEU A 56 1.87 -4.58 33.78
CA LEU A 56 1.51 -4.05 32.47
C LEU A 56 0.00 -4.14 32.18
N ALA A 57 -0.67 -5.20 32.66
CA ALA A 57 -2.12 -5.32 32.55
C ALA A 57 -2.88 -4.22 33.31
N ASP A 58 -2.39 -3.76 34.48
CA ASP A 58 -2.96 -2.63 35.22
C ASP A 58 -2.78 -1.31 34.44
N LEU A 59 -1.64 -1.11 33.78
CA LEU A 59 -1.40 0.05 32.92
C LEU A 59 -2.35 0.04 31.70
N ALA A 60 -2.56 -1.11 31.08
CA ALA A 60 -3.51 -1.27 29.98
C ALA A 60 -4.94 -0.94 30.44
N ALA A 61 -5.36 -1.43 31.61
CA ALA A 61 -6.68 -1.14 32.19
C ALA A 61 -6.87 0.37 32.50
N ARG A 62 -5.79 1.12 32.71
CA ARG A 62 -5.81 2.58 32.90
C ARG A 62 -5.77 3.35 31.58
N GLY A 63 -5.73 2.67 30.44
CA GLY A 63 -5.76 3.29 29.12
C GLY A 63 -4.37 3.62 28.53
N VAL A 64 -3.29 3.12 29.11
CA VAL A 64 -2.00 3.04 28.42
C VAL A 64 -2.14 2.10 27.23
N THR A 65 -1.57 2.45 26.11
CA THR A 65 -1.63 1.66 24.88
C THR A 65 -0.25 1.25 24.36
N VAL A 66 0.78 1.95 24.80
CA VAL A 66 2.17 1.74 24.39
C VAL A 66 3.09 1.79 25.58
N VAL A 67 4.04 0.87 25.64
CA VAL A 67 5.06 0.86 26.69
C VAL A 67 6.47 0.84 26.11
N THR A 68 7.41 1.46 26.84
CA THR A 68 8.84 1.41 26.55
C THR A 68 9.61 1.25 27.85
N PRO A 69 10.66 0.40 27.91
CA PRO A 69 11.43 0.27 29.13
C PRO A 69 12.24 1.54 29.42
N ALA A 70 12.32 1.92 30.69
CA ALA A 70 13.16 3.02 31.15
C ALA A 70 14.65 2.68 31.04
N GLU A 71 14.97 1.40 31.11
CA GLU A 71 16.32 0.85 31.06
C GLU A 71 16.66 0.32 29.65
N ASN A 72 17.94 0.12 29.38
CA ASN A 72 18.38 -0.51 28.12
C ASN A 72 18.25 -2.04 28.25
N LEU A 73 17.16 -2.59 27.78
CA LEU A 73 16.98 -4.02 27.65
C LEU A 73 17.57 -4.52 26.32
N VAL A 74 18.29 -5.64 26.37
CA VAL A 74 18.87 -6.30 25.18
C VAL A 74 18.81 -7.82 25.35
N GLY A 75 18.73 -8.55 24.22
CA GLY A 75 18.61 -10.02 24.25
C GLY A 75 17.30 -10.51 24.84
N ASP A 76 17.35 -11.64 25.54
CA ASP A 76 16.16 -12.30 26.13
C ASP A 76 15.31 -11.37 27.00
N PRO A 77 15.87 -10.54 27.91
CA PRO A 77 15.07 -9.61 28.70
C PRO A 77 14.26 -8.60 27.84
N ALA A 78 14.74 -8.25 26.65
CA ALA A 78 14.00 -7.37 25.74
C ALA A 78 12.82 -8.09 25.09
N GLU A 79 13.02 -9.34 24.68
CA GLU A 79 11.95 -10.16 24.10
C GLU A 79 10.91 -10.56 25.15
N ASP A 80 11.33 -10.85 26.40
CA ASP A 80 10.43 -11.09 27.53
C ASP A 80 9.57 -9.87 27.82
N PHE A 81 10.15 -8.67 27.78
CA PHE A 81 9.40 -7.43 27.90
C PHE A 81 8.37 -7.26 26.80
N VAL A 82 8.75 -7.51 25.54
CA VAL A 82 7.82 -7.42 24.39
C VAL A 82 6.70 -8.44 24.54
N ALA A 83 7.00 -9.68 24.90
CA ALA A 83 6.01 -10.72 25.13
C ALA A 83 5.02 -10.35 26.25
N ALA A 84 5.52 -9.82 27.38
CA ALA A 84 4.70 -9.34 28.48
C ALA A 84 3.80 -8.17 28.07
N ALA A 85 4.31 -7.22 27.28
CA ALA A 85 3.53 -6.09 26.76
C ALA A 85 2.41 -6.60 25.84
N HIS A 86 2.72 -7.46 24.89
CA HIS A 86 1.73 -8.04 23.99
C HIS A 86 0.68 -8.88 24.71
N ALA A 87 1.07 -9.65 25.73
CA ALA A 87 0.13 -10.40 26.57
C ALA A 87 -0.84 -9.47 27.33
N ALA A 88 -0.41 -8.25 27.67
CA ALA A 88 -1.25 -7.22 28.28
C ALA A 88 -2.04 -6.40 27.24
N GLY A 89 -1.95 -6.71 25.95
CA GLY A 89 -2.62 -5.96 24.88
C GLY A 89 -1.97 -4.62 24.54
N LEU A 90 -0.69 -4.41 24.93
CA LEU A 90 0.06 -3.18 24.72
C LEU A 90 1.01 -3.29 23.55
N LYS A 91 1.28 -2.18 22.87
CA LYS A 91 2.39 -2.03 21.92
C LYS A 91 3.69 -1.79 22.66
N ALA A 92 4.79 -2.37 22.17
CA ALA A 92 6.10 -2.27 22.79
C ALA A 92 7.12 -1.51 21.93
N LEU A 93 7.76 -0.50 22.50
CA LEU A 93 8.91 0.20 21.92
C LEU A 93 10.19 -0.23 22.66
N LEU A 94 11.17 -0.75 21.94
CA LEU A 94 12.46 -1.11 22.54
C LEU A 94 13.50 0.01 22.35
N PRO A 95 14.43 0.18 23.31
CA PRO A 95 15.52 1.13 23.15
C PRO A 95 16.48 0.70 22.02
N VAL A 96 16.88 1.65 21.20
CA VAL A 96 17.95 1.50 20.21
C VAL A 96 18.89 2.69 20.31
N GLY A 97 20.20 2.47 20.19
CA GLY A 97 21.18 3.54 20.26
C GLY A 97 22.59 3.05 19.95
N PHE A 98 23.49 3.98 19.77
CA PHE A 98 24.91 3.71 19.52
C PHE A 98 25.63 3.48 20.85
N ALA A 99 26.38 2.38 20.92
CA ALA A 99 27.27 2.15 22.04
C ALA A 99 28.43 3.16 22.04
N ASN A 100 28.89 3.56 23.25
CA ASN A 100 30.05 4.40 23.39
C ASN A 100 31.31 3.65 22.87
N GLY A 101 32.21 4.36 22.17
CA GLY A 101 33.48 3.79 21.69
C GLY A 101 33.40 3.03 20.36
N VAL A 102 32.27 3.02 19.66
CA VAL A 102 32.17 2.43 18.31
C VAL A 102 32.88 3.35 17.31
N ALA A 103 33.96 2.83 16.71
CA ALA A 103 34.80 3.58 15.77
C ALA A 103 34.12 3.78 14.39
N ASP A 104 33.45 2.73 13.88
CA ASP A 104 32.65 2.79 12.63
C ASP A 104 31.19 2.52 12.95
N ARG A 105 30.45 3.60 13.15
CA ARG A 105 29.03 3.54 13.49
C ARG A 105 28.14 3.12 12.31
N ALA A 106 28.53 3.45 11.08
CA ALA A 106 27.81 3.01 9.90
C ALA A 106 27.88 1.47 9.76
N ALA A 107 29.07 0.88 9.91
CA ALA A 107 29.20 -0.56 9.95
C ALA A 107 28.41 -1.18 11.12
N HIS A 108 28.41 -0.54 12.29
CA HIS A 108 27.65 -1.00 13.47
C HIS A 108 26.14 -1.04 13.22
N VAL A 109 25.58 -0.10 12.45
CA VAL A 109 24.18 -0.14 12.05
C VAL A 109 23.86 -1.47 11.34
N TYR A 110 24.65 -1.85 10.36
CA TYR A 110 24.40 -3.04 9.53
C TYR A 110 24.76 -4.34 10.22
N THR A 111 25.82 -4.37 11.03
CA THR A 111 26.32 -5.60 11.65
C THR A 111 25.70 -5.90 13.01
N ASN A 112 25.10 -4.93 13.67
CA ASN A 112 24.59 -5.08 15.03
C ASN A 112 23.15 -4.56 15.19
N LEU A 113 22.86 -3.30 14.83
CA LEU A 113 21.55 -2.71 15.12
C LEU A 113 20.44 -3.31 14.26
N LEU A 114 20.63 -3.38 12.94
CA LEU A 114 19.62 -3.94 12.03
C LEU A 114 19.36 -5.43 12.25
N PRO A 115 20.35 -6.30 12.48
CA PRO A 115 20.09 -7.69 12.85
C PRO A 115 19.27 -7.84 14.15
N ARG A 116 19.54 -7.02 15.16
CA ARG A 116 18.74 -7.00 16.40
C ARG A 116 17.30 -6.54 16.15
N ILE A 117 17.12 -5.51 15.33
CA ILE A 117 15.81 -5.03 14.90
C ILE A 117 15.06 -6.15 14.17
N ALA A 118 15.72 -6.88 13.27
CA ALA A 118 15.13 -7.97 12.51
C ALA A 118 14.68 -9.14 13.40
N ALA A 119 15.45 -9.46 14.43
CA ALA A 119 15.16 -10.55 15.36
C ALA A 119 14.06 -10.21 16.37
N SER A 120 13.85 -8.94 16.67
CA SER A 120 12.90 -8.48 17.70
C SER A 120 11.44 -8.55 17.23
N ARG A 121 10.52 -8.77 18.18
CA ARG A 121 9.07 -8.69 17.99
C ARG A 121 8.46 -7.33 18.35
N ALA A 122 9.28 -6.34 18.71
CA ALA A 122 8.82 -5.01 19.09
C ALA A 122 8.02 -4.34 17.97
N ASP A 123 7.07 -3.48 18.33
CA ASP A 123 6.25 -2.68 17.39
C ASP A 123 6.99 -1.44 16.89
N GLY A 124 8.08 -1.05 17.58
CA GLY A 124 8.93 0.07 17.19
C GLY A 124 10.12 0.25 18.13
N TRP A 125 10.89 1.29 17.87
CA TRP A 125 12.12 1.56 18.60
C TRP A 125 12.18 2.99 19.12
N PHE A 126 12.78 3.14 20.28
CA PHE A 126 13.02 4.41 20.93
C PHE A 126 14.51 4.70 20.91
N GLY A 127 14.92 5.69 20.10
CA GLY A 127 16.32 6.08 19.96
C GLY A 127 16.85 6.74 21.23
N LYS A 128 17.64 6.04 22.03
CA LYS A 128 18.33 6.61 23.19
C LYS A 128 19.64 7.22 22.77
N GLY A 129 19.96 8.39 23.33
CA GLY A 129 21.18 9.11 23.04
C GLY A 129 21.24 9.63 21.60
N THR A 130 20.10 10.03 21.04
CA THR A 130 20.04 10.60 19.68
C THR A 130 20.93 11.83 19.51
N MET A 131 21.35 12.45 20.59
CA MET A 131 22.36 13.51 20.58
C MET A 131 23.78 13.01 20.30
N SER A 132 24.06 11.71 20.47
CA SER A 132 25.40 11.12 20.24
C SER A 132 25.59 10.61 18.82
N GLY A 133 24.51 10.40 18.06
CA GLY A 133 24.55 10.04 16.65
C GLY A 133 24.45 11.25 15.73
N THR A 134 25.05 11.16 14.54
CA THR A 134 24.86 12.14 13.47
C THR A 134 23.56 11.90 12.73
N LEU A 135 23.05 12.89 12.00
CA LEU A 135 21.89 12.73 11.10
C LEU A 135 22.13 11.60 10.09
N GLU A 136 23.34 11.50 9.58
CA GLU A 136 23.74 10.47 8.62
C GLU A 136 23.60 9.06 9.21
N GLU A 137 24.09 8.86 10.44
CA GLU A 137 24.00 7.57 11.14
C GLU A 137 22.56 7.15 11.41
N TRP A 138 21.71 8.06 11.86
CA TRP A 138 20.29 7.78 12.07
C TRP A 138 19.52 7.59 10.77
N SER A 139 19.91 8.25 9.69
CA SER A 139 19.33 8.09 8.36
C SER A 139 19.61 6.70 7.76
N LEU A 140 20.68 6.01 8.18
CA LEU A 140 20.96 4.64 7.77
C LEU A 140 20.03 3.62 8.43
N ILE A 141 19.59 3.87 9.66
CA ILE A 141 18.69 2.96 10.40
C ILE A 141 17.31 2.93 9.76
N ARG A 142 16.80 4.07 9.31
CA ARG A 142 15.43 4.20 8.83
C ARG A 142 15.10 3.31 7.62
N PRO A 143 15.86 3.32 6.54
CA PRO A 143 15.60 2.43 5.40
C PRO A 143 15.70 0.95 5.76
N GLY A 144 16.65 0.59 6.64
CA GLY A 144 16.76 -0.77 7.15
C GLY A 144 15.58 -1.19 7.99
N LEU A 145 15.07 -0.29 8.84
CA LEU A 145 13.88 -0.52 9.65
C LEU A 145 12.64 -0.70 8.77
N ASP A 146 12.44 0.16 7.77
CA ASP A 146 11.32 0.09 6.84
C ASP A 146 11.34 -1.22 6.03
N ALA A 147 12.53 -1.70 5.66
CA ALA A 147 12.68 -2.94 4.92
C ALA A 147 12.44 -4.20 5.78
N LEU A 148 12.91 -4.18 7.04
CA LEU A 148 12.83 -5.33 7.95
C LEU A 148 11.50 -5.42 8.68
N ARG A 149 10.90 -4.28 9.01
CA ARG A 149 9.69 -4.15 9.82
C ARG A 149 8.78 -3.05 9.26
N PRO A 150 8.06 -3.30 8.16
CA PRO A 150 7.13 -2.33 7.60
C PRO A 150 6.09 -1.90 8.63
N GLY A 151 5.89 -0.58 8.77
CA GLY A 151 4.96 -0.01 9.74
C GLY A 151 5.49 0.11 11.17
N ALA A 152 6.69 -0.33 11.47
CA ALA A 152 7.34 -0.06 12.76
C ALA A 152 7.78 1.40 12.88
N VAL A 153 7.76 1.92 14.10
CA VAL A 153 8.06 3.33 14.38
C VAL A 153 9.45 3.50 15.00
N LEU A 154 10.06 4.65 14.73
CA LEU A 154 11.30 5.08 15.36
C LEU A 154 11.06 6.43 16.03
N VAL A 155 11.26 6.48 17.35
CA VAL A 155 11.04 7.66 18.19
C VAL A 155 12.38 8.21 18.68
N SER A 156 12.56 9.52 18.63
CA SER A 156 13.77 10.18 19.15
C SER A 156 13.60 10.62 20.60
N ASP A 157 14.63 10.47 21.44
CA ASP A 157 14.69 11.01 22.82
C ASP A 157 15.35 12.39 22.89
N GLY A 158 15.76 12.97 21.78
CA GLY A 158 16.63 14.13 21.76
C GLY A 158 16.03 15.40 21.20
N SER A 159 16.69 16.52 21.50
CA SER A 159 16.24 17.89 21.28
C SER A 159 17.00 18.67 20.21
N ARG A 160 17.92 18.08 19.47
CA ARG A 160 18.60 18.76 18.35
C ARG A 160 17.72 18.74 17.12
N LEU A 161 17.06 19.84 16.86
CA LEU A 161 16.03 20.05 15.83
C LEU A 161 16.44 19.69 14.39
N GLY A 162 17.72 19.75 14.05
CA GLY A 162 18.20 19.44 12.69
C GLY A 162 18.27 17.96 12.34
N ASN A 163 18.35 17.08 13.33
CA ASN A 163 18.58 15.64 13.13
C ASN A 163 17.28 14.80 13.06
N GLN A 164 16.12 15.40 13.33
CA GLN A 164 14.92 14.66 13.70
C GLN A 164 13.96 14.39 12.54
N VAL A 165 14.07 15.16 11.47
CA VAL A 165 12.98 15.24 10.49
C VAL A 165 12.96 14.10 9.50
N ALA A 166 14.11 13.53 9.16
CA ALA A 166 14.20 12.52 8.10
C ALA A 166 14.09 11.06 8.60
N ALA A 167 14.47 10.80 9.87
CA ALA A 167 14.61 9.43 10.36
C ALA A 167 13.54 8.99 11.38
N PHE A 168 12.91 9.94 12.07
CA PHE A 168 12.05 9.63 13.21
C PHE A 168 10.56 9.92 12.94
N ASP A 169 9.67 9.04 13.41
CA ASP A 169 8.22 9.20 13.32
C ASP A 169 7.68 10.15 14.40
N ALA A 170 8.37 10.22 15.54
CA ALA A 170 8.02 11.11 16.65
C ALA A 170 9.26 11.53 17.42
N ASP A 171 9.18 12.62 18.18
CA ASP A 171 10.23 13.12 19.06
C ASP A 171 9.75 13.46 20.46
N LEU A 172 10.68 13.48 21.41
CA LEU A 172 10.47 13.84 22.80
C LEU A 172 11.13 15.19 23.09
N PRO A 173 10.48 16.34 22.87
CA PRO A 173 11.11 17.65 23.02
C PRO A 173 11.36 18.00 24.47
N SER A 174 12.63 18.05 24.87
CA SER A 174 13.01 18.47 26.25
C SER A 174 12.62 19.91 26.62
N PRO A 175 12.58 20.91 25.69
CA PRO A 175 12.11 22.26 26.02
C PRO A 175 10.69 22.32 26.54
N TRP A 176 9.81 21.41 26.12
CA TRP A 176 8.42 21.32 26.57
C TRP A 176 8.36 21.09 28.08
N THR A 177 8.92 19.98 28.59
CA THR A 177 8.84 19.58 30.01
C THR A 177 9.49 20.63 30.88
N GLN A 178 10.64 21.17 30.47
CA GLN A 178 11.35 22.20 31.24
C GLN A 178 10.56 23.51 31.38
N THR A 179 9.95 23.97 30.27
CA THR A 179 9.15 25.20 30.31
C THR A 179 7.87 25.00 31.08
N PHE A 180 7.20 23.87 30.91
CA PHE A 180 5.96 23.57 31.62
C PHE A 180 6.21 23.44 33.13
N ASP A 181 7.29 22.77 33.55
CA ASP A 181 7.72 22.73 34.96
C ASP A 181 8.03 24.14 35.52
N ALA A 182 8.61 25.01 34.70
CA ALA A 182 8.85 26.41 35.14
C ALA A 182 7.55 27.19 35.31
N VAL A 183 6.54 26.92 34.44
CA VAL A 183 5.20 27.51 34.59
C VAL A 183 4.52 27.00 35.85
N LEU A 184 4.50 25.69 36.09
CA LEU A 184 3.88 25.10 37.30
C LEU A 184 4.55 25.56 38.62
N LYS A 185 5.83 25.91 38.56
CA LYS A 185 6.59 26.48 39.70
C LYS A 185 6.46 28.00 39.82
N GLY A 186 5.63 28.64 39.00
CA GLY A 186 5.44 30.08 38.94
C GLY A 186 6.69 30.88 38.49
N ARG A 187 7.69 30.21 37.88
CA ARG A 187 8.91 30.86 37.37
C ARG A 187 8.71 31.47 35.97
N LYS A 188 7.69 31.06 35.27
CA LYS A 188 7.25 31.58 33.97
C LYS A 188 5.74 31.74 33.93
N PRO A 189 5.20 32.74 33.22
CA PRO A 189 3.76 32.88 33.04
C PRO A 189 3.24 31.81 32.10
N VAL A 190 1.95 31.46 32.21
CA VAL A 190 1.28 30.46 31.33
C VAL A 190 1.29 30.90 29.86
N SER A 191 1.30 32.20 29.59
CA SER A 191 1.41 32.81 28.27
C SER A 191 2.69 32.43 27.47
N GLU A 192 3.67 31.80 28.11
CA GLU A 192 4.84 31.25 27.43
C GLU A 192 4.53 29.93 26.73
N LEU A 193 3.47 29.21 27.13
CA LEU A 193 3.12 27.93 26.53
C LEU A 193 2.67 28.04 25.04
N PRO A 194 1.81 28.99 24.67
CA PRO A 194 1.48 29.24 23.25
C PRO A 194 2.69 29.57 22.39
N LYS A 195 3.64 30.35 22.88
CA LYS A 195 4.87 30.73 22.17
C LYS A 195 5.77 29.53 21.93
N LEU A 196 5.99 28.75 23.00
CA LEU A 196 6.75 27.50 22.90
C LEU A 196 6.06 26.51 21.91
N TRP A 197 4.74 26.41 22.00
CA TRP A 197 3.98 25.54 21.10
C TRP A 197 4.13 25.97 19.65
N ALA A 198 4.01 27.25 19.34
CA ALA A 198 4.22 27.82 18.02
C ALA A 198 5.65 27.54 17.51
N PHE A 199 6.66 27.73 18.35
CA PHE A 199 8.05 27.41 18.05
C PHE A 199 8.24 25.92 17.73
N MET A 200 7.69 25.02 18.50
CA MET A 200 7.77 23.58 18.27
C MET A 200 7.07 23.17 16.97
N ARG A 201 5.94 23.77 16.65
CA ARG A 201 5.22 23.52 15.39
C ARG A 201 5.96 24.06 14.18
N ALA A 202 6.57 25.23 14.26
CA ALA A 202 7.36 25.81 13.16
C ALA A 202 8.56 24.93 12.80
N ASN A 203 9.18 24.30 13.80
CA ASN A 203 10.36 23.45 13.59
C ASN A 203 10.02 22.00 13.21
N ARG A 204 8.78 21.57 13.44
CA ARG A 204 8.28 20.24 13.04
C ARG A 204 6.77 20.30 12.76
N PRO A 205 6.36 20.80 11.60
CA PRO A 205 4.95 21.05 11.32
C PRO A 205 4.09 19.78 11.26
N GLU A 206 4.64 18.66 10.82
CA GLU A 206 3.88 17.45 10.51
C GLU A 206 4.21 16.22 11.38
N GLY A 207 5.15 16.33 12.32
CA GLY A 207 5.57 15.21 13.17
C GLY A 207 4.77 15.09 14.46
N ALA A 208 4.52 13.84 14.89
CA ALA A 208 3.99 13.59 16.21
C ALA A 208 5.00 14.00 17.30
N ARG A 209 4.49 14.52 18.40
CA ARG A 209 5.28 14.97 19.54
C ARG A 209 4.93 14.18 20.77
N PHE A 210 5.93 13.64 21.43
CA PHE A 210 5.75 13.09 22.76
C PHE A 210 5.71 14.21 23.79
N LEU A 211 4.63 14.28 24.53
CA LEU A 211 4.48 15.19 25.66
C LEU A 211 4.89 14.46 26.94
N ARG A 212 6.20 14.44 27.20
CA ARG A 212 6.72 13.81 28.39
C ARG A 212 6.22 14.53 29.64
N THR A 213 5.64 13.76 30.54
CA THR A 213 5.20 14.23 31.82
C THR A 213 6.39 14.24 32.80
N SER A 214 6.28 15.02 33.88
CA SER A 214 7.27 15.04 34.98
C SER A 214 6.74 14.20 36.14
N PRO A 215 7.62 13.48 36.89
CA PRO A 215 7.22 12.70 38.06
C PRO A 215 6.52 13.52 39.14
N HIS A 216 6.70 14.84 39.09
CA HIS A 216 6.18 15.77 40.06
C HIS A 216 4.85 16.40 39.69
N TRP A 217 4.27 16.02 38.53
CA TRP A 217 2.98 16.55 38.11
C TRP A 217 1.84 15.83 38.82
N ASP A 218 0.89 16.63 39.26
CA ASP A 218 -0.38 16.17 39.81
C ASP A 218 -1.42 15.96 38.70
N SER A 219 -2.71 15.85 39.07
CA SER A 219 -3.81 15.52 38.14
C SER A 219 -4.04 16.58 37.07
N VAL A 220 -3.90 17.88 37.37
CA VAL A 220 -4.22 18.95 36.41
C VAL A 220 -3.21 19.04 35.26
N PRO A 221 -1.88 19.08 35.51
CA PRO A 221 -0.87 18.98 34.48
C PRO A 221 -0.96 17.72 33.63
N ILE A 222 -1.35 16.56 34.20
CA ILE A 222 -1.59 15.33 33.47
C ILE A 222 -2.78 15.51 32.53
N ALA A 223 -3.92 16.01 33.02
CA ALA A 223 -5.10 16.31 32.22
C ALA A 223 -4.76 17.27 31.07
N PHE A 224 -3.96 18.29 31.34
CA PHE A 224 -3.50 19.25 30.35
C PHE A 224 -2.71 18.59 29.22
N ALA A 225 -1.72 17.76 29.56
CA ALA A 225 -0.94 17.01 28.56
C ALA A 225 -1.82 16.07 27.70
N MET A 226 -2.85 15.48 28.31
CA MET A 226 -3.81 14.61 27.61
C MET A 226 -4.74 15.36 26.63
N CYS A 227 -4.90 16.68 26.80
CA CYS A 227 -5.73 17.52 25.91
C CYS A 227 -4.94 18.19 24.78
N LEU A 228 -3.62 18.25 24.86
CA LEU A 228 -2.79 18.88 23.85
C LEU A 228 -2.69 18.03 22.55
N ASP A 229 -2.21 18.69 21.51
CA ASP A 229 -1.90 18.05 20.22
C ASP A 229 -0.54 17.35 20.33
N GLY A 230 -0.55 16.13 20.86
CA GLY A 230 0.64 15.33 21.05
C GLY A 230 0.33 13.98 21.69
N ILE A 231 1.36 13.17 21.84
CA ILE A 231 1.29 11.82 22.41
C ILE A 231 1.74 11.91 23.88
N PRO A 232 0.84 11.76 24.87
CA PRO A 232 1.21 11.76 26.27
C PRO A 232 2.20 10.62 26.58
N CYS A 233 3.31 10.95 27.21
CA CYS A 233 4.35 9.99 27.58
C CYS A 233 4.67 10.10 29.09
N PHE A 234 4.20 9.13 29.86
CA PHE A 234 4.37 9.06 31.29
C PHE A 234 5.76 8.56 31.67
N THR A 235 6.38 9.19 32.63
CA THR A 235 7.63 8.73 33.24
C THR A 235 7.42 7.48 34.11
N PRO A 236 8.49 6.70 34.43
CA PRO A 236 8.33 5.49 35.24
C PRO A 236 7.61 5.77 36.59
N GLY A 237 6.69 4.92 36.96
CA GLY A 237 5.88 5.00 38.15
C GLY A 237 4.70 5.96 38.07
N GLN A 238 4.74 6.98 37.22
CA GLN A 238 3.73 8.05 37.21
C GLN A 238 2.35 7.56 36.71
N ALA A 239 2.26 6.71 35.73
CA ALA A 239 0.99 6.17 35.24
C ALA A 239 0.25 5.35 36.33
N ARG A 240 0.95 4.88 37.35
CA ARG A 240 0.42 4.15 38.51
C ARG A 240 0.28 5.05 39.76
N ALA A 241 0.82 6.25 39.71
CA ALA A 241 0.76 7.18 40.84
C ALA A 241 -0.69 7.49 41.22
N ALA A 242 -0.89 7.87 42.50
CA ALA A 242 -2.22 8.22 43.01
C ALA A 242 -2.86 9.37 42.23
N CYS A 243 -2.09 10.38 41.85
CA CYS A 243 -2.54 11.55 41.09
C CYS A 243 -3.02 11.18 39.64
N ALA A 244 -2.53 10.08 39.08
CA ALA A 244 -2.96 9.61 37.78
C ALA A 244 -4.12 8.62 37.84
N ARG A 245 -4.49 8.13 39.02
CA ARG A 245 -5.45 7.00 39.18
C ARG A 245 -6.78 7.25 38.52
N ASP A 246 -7.34 8.44 38.68
CA ASP A 246 -8.68 8.79 38.19
C ASP A 246 -8.61 9.57 36.87
N VAL A 247 -7.58 10.40 36.72
CA VAL A 247 -7.40 11.30 35.56
C VAL A 247 -6.99 10.50 34.31
N LEU A 248 -6.05 9.57 34.44
CA LEU A 248 -5.55 8.81 33.28
C LEU A 248 -6.64 7.98 32.61
N PRO A 249 -7.44 7.14 33.29
CA PRO A 249 -8.52 6.37 32.64
C PRO A 249 -9.61 7.27 32.06
N LEU A 250 -9.93 8.39 32.72
CA LEU A 250 -10.90 9.35 32.21
C LEU A 250 -10.46 9.95 30.89
N PHE A 251 -9.24 10.51 30.85
CA PHE A 251 -8.73 11.17 29.64
C PHE A 251 -8.32 10.20 28.54
N ALA A 252 -7.91 9.00 28.88
CA ALA A 252 -7.69 7.95 27.87
C ALA A 252 -9.00 7.58 27.16
N ARG A 253 -10.09 7.40 27.88
CA ARG A 253 -11.43 7.20 27.30
C ARG A 253 -11.88 8.42 26.49
N LEU A 254 -11.71 9.63 27.04
CA LEU A 254 -12.08 10.86 26.36
C LEU A 254 -11.30 11.01 25.04
N ARG A 255 -10.01 10.75 25.04
CA ARG A 255 -9.21 10.73 23.79
C ARG A 255 -9.68 9.65 22.81
N ALA A 256 -10.08 8.47 23.27
CA ALA A 256 -10.60 7.41 22.42
C ALA A 256 -11.95 7.80 21.77
N GLN A 257 -12.82 8.50 22.51
CA GLN A 257 -14.15 8.89 22.07
C GLN A 257 -14.17 10.19 21.25
N GLU A 258 -13.25 11.13 21.56
CA GLU A 258 -13.22 12.48 20.99
C GLU A 258 -12.06 12.64 19.98
N PRO A 259 -12.33 12.52 18.70
CA PRO A 259 -11.30 12.72 17.65
C PRO A 259 -10.61 14.08 17.75
N ALA A 260 -11.30 15.11 18.26
CA ALA A 260 -10.74 16.43 18.48
C ALA A 260 -9.48 16.40 19.36
N LEU A 261 -9.40 15.53 20.37
CA LEU A 261 -8.22 15.41 21.25
C LEU A 261 -7.06 14.62 20.63
N ARG A 262 -7.30 13.84 19.58
CA ARG A 262 -6.26 13.03 18.91
C ARG A 262 -5.71 13.74 17.67
N THR A 263 -6.61 14.11 16.75
CA THR A 263 -6.25 14.65 15.44
C THR A 263 -6.77 16.07 15.20
N GLY A 264 -7.48 16.65 16.17
CA GLY A 264 -8.04 17.99 16.05
C GLY A 264 -6.95 19.07 16.03
N GLU A 265 -7.17 20.11 15.23
CA GLU A 265 -6.33 21.29 15.23
C GLU A 265 -6.39 22.00 16.60
N LEU A 266 -5.24 22.41 17.13
CA LEU A 266 -5.15 23.19 18.34
C LEU A 266 -5.02 24.68 18.02
N ARG A 267 -5.94 25.49 18.55
CA ARG A 267 -5.87 26.95 18.50
C ARG A 267 -6.01 27.51 19.91
N TRP A 268 -5.05 28.30 20.34
CA TRP A 268 -5.09 29.01 21.64
C TRP A 268 -6.20 30.07 21.59
N LEU A 269 -6.84 30.28 22.74
CA LEU A 269 -7.89 31.28 22.93
C LEU A 269 -7.38 32.38 23.86
N ASP A 270 -7.74 33.60 23.53
CA ASP A 270 -7.45 34.73 24.39
C ASP A 270 -8.31 34.66 25.68
N ASN A 271 -7.73 35.09 26.81
CA ASN A 271 -8.41 35.19 28.07
C ASN A 271 -7.85 36.39 28.89
N ASP A 272 -8.59 36.84 29.87
CA ASP A 272 -8.21 38.00 30.72
C ASP A 272 -7.22 37.66 31.85
N ARG A 273 -6.77 36.39 31.92
CA ARG A 273 -5.78 35.89 32.92
C ARG A 273 -4.65 35.08 32.25
N PRO A 274 -3.98 35.59 31.22
CA PRO A 274 -3.06 34.79 30.40
C PRO A 274 -1.77 34.38 31.13
N SER A 275 -1.48 34.97 32.26
CA SER A 275 -0.34 34.56 33.11
C SER A 275 -0.63 33.33 33.96
N GLN A 276 -1.90 32.95 34.16
CA GLN A 276 -2.37 31.94 35.11
C GLN A 276 -3.20 30.84 34.42
N VAL A 277 -3.90 31.18 33.32
CA VAL A 277 -4.85 30.33 32.66
C VAL A 277 -4.41 29.99 31.26
N ALA A 278 -4.46 28.70 30.94
CA ALA A 278 -4.32 28.18 29.58
C ALA A 278 -5.70 27.88 29.01
N SER A 279 -6.04 28.48 27.87
CA SER A 279 -7.29 28.24 27.15
C SER A 279 -7.03 27.97 25.69
N PHE A 280 -7.65 26.91 25.17
CA PHE A 280 -7.51 26.54 23.76
C PHE A 280 -8.73 25.73 23.28
N VAL A 281 -8.92 25.71 21.98
CA VAL A 281 -9.92 24.86 21.32
C VAL A 281 -9.23 23.79 20.50
N ARG A 282 -9.75 22.58 20.57
CA ARG A 282 -9.38 21.44 19.72
C ARG A 282 -10.51 21.19 18.75
N THR A 283 -10.27 21.36 17.45
CA THR A 283 -11.28 21.22 16.42
C THR A 283 -10.95 20.02 15.54
N ALA A 284 -11.79 18.98 15.58
CA ALA A 284 -11.66 17.81 14.71
C ALA A 284 -12.01 18.15 13.25
N PRO A 285 -11.54 17.35 12.29
CA PRO A 285 -11.85 17.55 10.87
C PRO A 285 -13.34 17.57 10.54
N ASP A 286 -14.18 16.90 11.34
CA ASP A 286 -15.64 16.90 11.20
C ASP A 286 -16.32 18.15 11.76
N GLY A 287 -15.55 19.10 12.29
CA GLY A 287 -16.03 20.35 12.87
C GLY A 287 -16.43 20.25 14.35
N ARG A 288 -16.33 19.05 14.96
CA ARG A 288 -16.53 18.90 16.41
C ARG A 288 -15.42 19.63 17.16
N ALA A 289 -15.77 20.55 18.03
CA ALA A 289 -14.84 21.38 18.73
C ALA A 289 -14.98 21.22 20.25
N LEU A 290 -13.83 21.07 20.94
CA LEU A 290 -13.74 21.01 22.40
C LEU A 290 -12.97 22.23 22.91
N VAL A 291 -13.55 22.97 23.79
CA VAL A 291 -12.90 24.06 24.52
C VAL A 291 -12.32 23.50 25.79
N CYS A 292 -11.03 23.71 25.99
CA CYS A 292 -10.25 23.25 27.12
C CYS A 292 -9.70 24.46 27.87
N VAL A 293 -10.03 24.61 29.16
CA VAL A 293 -9.59 25.73 30.02
C VAL A 293 -8.99 25.17 31.30
N PHE A 294 -7.79 25.64 31.62
CA PHE A 294 -6.98 25.16 32.74
C PHE A 294 -6.47 26.31 33.55
N ASN A 295 -6.81 26.35 34.83
CA ASN A 295 -6.07 27.18 35.81
C ASN A 295 -4.83 26.41 36.24
N LEU A 296 -3.66 26.89 35.85
CA LEU A 296 -2.36 26.29 36.17
C LEU A 296 -1.69 27.00 37.37
N SER A 297 -2.34 28.02 37.90
CA SER A 297 -1.90 28.70 39.14
C SER A 297 -2.47 28.00 40.37
N LYS A 298 -1.93 28.35 41.54
CA LYS A 298 -2.42 27.85 42.85
C LYS A 298 -3.63 28.61 43.35
N ASP A 299 -3.94 29.77 42.75
CA ASP A 299 -4.93 30.71 43.28
C ASP A 299 -6.33 30.40 42.71
N PRO A 300 -7.38 30.53 43.52
CA PRO A 300 -8.75 30.64 43.04
C PRO A 300 -8.89 31.89 42.15
N LEU A 301 -9.59 31.78 41.05
CA LEU A 301 -9.77 32.91 40.14
C LEU A 301 -11.01 32.77 39.25
N THR A 302 -11.48 33.90 38.74
CA THR A 302 -12.48 33.95 37.68
C THR A 302 -11.80 34.41 36.38
N VAL A 303 -12.13 33.80 35.27
CA VAL A 303 -11.57 34.11 33.96
C VAL A 303 -12.63 34.16 32.88
N LYS A 304 -12.54 35.17 32.02
CA LYS A 304 -13.31 35.25 30.77
C LYS A 304 -12.44 34.79 29.61
N VAL A 305 -12.97 33.88 28.80
CA VAL A 305 -12.27 33.31 27.64
C VAL A 305 -13.00 33.75 26.38
N ALA A 306 -12.25 34.14 25.37
CA ALA A 306 -12.79 34.44 24.05
C ALA A 306 -13.30 33.13 23.35
N LEU A 307 -14.52 32.76 23.66
CA LEU A 307 -15.11 31.50 23.22
C LEU A 307 -15.43 31.51 21.72
N PRO A 308 -15.21 30.41 20.97
CA PRO A 308 -15.51 30.30 19.55
C PRO A 308 -17.02 30.13 19.26
N GLY A 309 -17.88 30.24 20.26
CA GLY A 309 -19.34 30.07 20.18
C GLY A 309 -19.89 29.53 21.51
N ALA A 310 -21.21 29.28 21.56
CA ALA A 310 -21.85 28.69 22.72
C ALA A 310 -21.26 27.32 23.08
N LEU A 311 -21.20 27.00 24.36
CA LEU A 311 -20.72 25.74 24.90
C LEU A 311 -21.89 24.84 25.30
N ALA A 312 -21.68 23.54 25.36
CA ALA A 312 -22.63 22.60 25.95
C ALA A 312 -22.73 22.85 27.48
N ASP A 313 -23.93 22.66 28.02
CA ASP A 313 -24.20 22.92 29.42
C ASP A 313 -23.38 22.00 30.35
N ALA A 314 -23.26 20.72 29.98
CA ALA A 314 -22.48 19.78 30.78
C ALA A 314 -21.04 19.65 30.26
N PRO A 315 -20.02 19.67 31.17
CA PRO A 315 -18.65 19.39 30.78
C PRO A 315 -18.46 17.89 30.42
N LEU A 316 -17.55 17.62 29.51
CA LEU A 316 -17.07 16.26 29.23
C LEU A 316 -16.10 15.77 30.32
N ALA A 317 -15.35 16.71 30.92
CA ALA A 317 -14.50 16.50 32.08
C ALA A 317 -14.31 17.84 32.78
N SER A 318 -14.45 17.84 34.12
CA SER A 318 -14.25 19.03 34.91
C SER A 318 -13.77 18.66 36.34
N ALA A 319 -12.91 19.46 36.91
CA ALA A 319 -12.50 19.31 38.29
C ALA A 319 -12.29 20.70 38.89
N GLY A 320 -13.06 21.03 39.95
CA GLY A 320 -12.94 22.29 40.69
C GLY A 320 -13.25 23.56 39.87
N ALA A 321 -13.97 23.41 38.75
CA ALA A 321 -14.34 24.51 37.88
C ALA A 321 -15.86 24.59 37.70
N ALA A 322 -16.39 25.81 37.64
CA ALA A 322 -17.77 26.12 37.26
C ALA A 322 -17.75 27.11 36.09
N PHE A 323 -18.74 26.97 35.18
CA PHE A 323 -18.94 27.92 34.09
C PHE A 323 -20.34 28.51 34.21
N ALA A 324 -20.38 29.81 34.51
CA ALA A 324 -21.62 30.55 34.65
C ALA A 324 -21.42 31.99 34.14
N ASP A 325 -22.47 32.59 33.61
CA ASP A 325 -22.50 33.97 33.11
C ASP A 325 -21.37 34.33 32.14
N GLY A 326 -20.94 33.34 31.32
CA GLY A 326 -19.87 33.53 30.32
C GLY A 326 -18.46 33.55 30.91
N ALA A 327 -18.28 33.19 32.17
CA ALA A 327 -16.98 33.14 32.82
C ALA A 327 -16.75 31.78 33.49
N TYR A 328 -15.47 31.36 33.59
CA TYR A 328 -15.06 30.21 34.38
C TYR A 328 -14.64 30.66 35.76
N VAL A 329 -15.12 29.96 36.79
CA VAL A 329 -14.75 30.15 38.19
C VAL A 329 -13.97 28.92 38.64
N PHE A 330 -12.73 29.10 39.05
CA PHE A 330 -11.82 28.08 39.50
C PHE A 330 -11.52 28.17 40.98
N SER A 331 -11.60 27.05 41.69
CA SER A 331 -11.29 26.98 43.15
C SER A 331 -9.81 26.81 43.45
N GLY A 332 -8.94 26.78 42.45
CA GLY A 332 -7.50 26.57 42.53
C GLY A 332 -6.99 25.94 41.23
N PRO A 333 -5.96 25.10 41.23
CA PRO A 333 -5.53 24.34 40.06
C PRO A 333 -6.66 23.39 39.60
N CYS A 334 -7.24 23.69 38.47
CA CYS A 334 -8.49 23.06 38.00
C CYS A 334 -8.58 23.06 36.48
N TYR A 335 -9.54 22.31 35.93
CA TYR A 335 -9.82 22.32 34.50
C TYR A 335 -11.32 22.13 34.19
N ASP A 336 -11.70 22.58 33.00
CA ASP A 336 -13.01 22.33 32.42
C ASP A 336 -12.86 22.08 30.92
N ILE A 337 -13.48 20.98 30.40
CA ILE A 337 -13.49 20.63 29.02
C ILE A 337 -14.93 20.46 28.57
N ARG A 338 -15.37 21.27 27.58
CA ARG A 338 -16.72 21.28 27.05
C ARG A 338 -16.75 21.16 25.55
N ALA A 339 -17.76 20.49 25.04
CA ALA A 339 -18.06 20.55 23.62
C ALA A 339 -18.70 21.90 23.26
N ARG A 340 -18.46 22.37 22.04
CA ARG A 340 -19.19 23.53 21.48
C ARG A 340 -20.65 23.10 21.23
N ALA A 341 -21.60 23.90 21.69
CA ALA A 341 -23.03 23.66 21.48
C ALA A 341 -23.41 23.82 20.01
N GLY A 342 -24.40 23.03 19.54
CA GLY A 342 -24.95 23.17 18.19
C GLY A 342 -24.06 22.66 17.06
N ALA A 343 -22.95 21.96 17.32
CA ALA A 343 -22.33 21.16 16.31
C ALA A 343 -23.26 20.00 15.96
N PRO A 344 -23.75 19.87 14.73
CA PRO A 344 -24.67 18.79 14.39
C PRO A 344 -24.01 17.44 14.69
N ALA A 345 -24.80 16.49 15.20
CA ALA A 345 -24.41 15.08 15.13
C ALA A 345 -24.29 14.76 13.63
N VAL A 346 -23.09 14.80 13.13
CA VAL A 346 -22.82 14.56 11.72
C VAL A 346 -23.04 13.06 11.52
N SER A 347 -23.95 12.69 10.63
CA SER A 347 -24.10 11.31 10.21
C SER A 347 -22.70 10.76 9.82
N ALA A 348 -22.45 9.48 10.13
CA ALA A 348 -21.16 8.82 9.83
C ALA A 348 -20.71 9.07 8.38
N GLU A 349 -21.66 9.20 7.47
CA GLU A 349 -21.52 9.50 6.05
C GLU A 349 -20.94 10.90 5.76
N ARG A 350 -21.42 11.94 6.46
CA ARG A 350 -20.91 13.31 6.31
C ARG A 350 -19.55 13.48 6.97
N ALA A 351 -19.28 12.74 8.05
CA ALA A 351 -17.98 12.66 8.70
C ALA A 351 -16.94 11.96 7.81
N ALA A 352 -17.34 10.88 7.11
CA ALA A 352 -16.50 10.20 6.13
C ALA A 352 -16.18 11.11 4.94
N ARG A 353 -17.17 11.82 4.40
CA ARG A 353 -16.99 12.77 3.29
C ARG A 353 -16.11 13.97 3.66
N ARG A 354 -16.23 14.50 4.90
CA ARG A 354 -15.37 15.58 5.40
C ARG A 354 -13.97 15.10 5.78
N ARG A 355 -13.79 13.85 6.23
CA ARG A 355 -12.45 13.25 6.42
C ARG A 355 -11.71 13.11 5.10
N ALA A 356 -12.39 12.72 4.03
CA ALA A 356 -11.85 12.68 2.68
C ALA A 356 -11.40 14.08 2.20
N VAL A 357 -12.22 15.11 2.43
CA VAL A 357 -11.88 16.50 2.09
C VAL A 357 -10.79 17.08 2.98
N ALA A 358 -10.72 16.69 4.26
CA ALA A 358 -9.67 17.14 5.18
C ALA A 358 -8.33 16.42 4.95
N ALA A 359 -8.37 15.13 4.58
CA ALA A 359 -7.17 14.43 4.10
C ALA A 359 -6.64 15.06 2.79
N ALA A 360 -7.54 15.58 1.94
CA ALA A 360 -7.19 16.36 0.75
C ALA A 360 -6.62 17.77 1.07
N LYS A 361 -6.83 18.29 2.29
CA LYS A 361 -6.26 19.56 2.78
C LYS A 361 -5.10 19.39 3.74
N ALA A 362 -4.56 18.17 3.91
CA ALA A 362 -3.31 17.94 4.62
C ALA A 362 -2.20 18.82 4.01
N PRO A 363 -1.31 19.40 4.85
CA PRO A 363 -0.39 20.44 4.41
C PRO A 363 0.40 19.96 3.21
N ARG A 364 0.62 20.88 2.27
CA ARG A 364 1.36 20.66 1.03
C ARG A 364 2.65 19.91 1.35
N ALA A 365 2.58 18.60 1.23
CA ALA A 365 3.73 17.79 0.94
C ALA A 365 4.46 18.45 -0.24
N ARG A 366 5.78 18.34 -0.28
CA ARG A 366 6.66 18.58 -1.42
C ARG A 366 5.86 18.99 -2.64
N ALA A 367 6.20 20.11 -3.27
CA ALA A 367 5.52 20.51 -4.51
C ALA A 367 5.33 19.26 -5.36
N PHE A 368 4.09 18.87 -5.62
CA PHE A 368 3.76 17.64 -6.30
C PHE A 368 4.54 17.62 -7.62
N ASP A 369 5.50 16.74 -7.72
CA ASP A 369 6.25 16.56 -8.95
C ASP A 369 5.56 15.47 -9.78
N LEU A 370 4.89 15.88 -10.83
CA LEU A 370 4.20 14.99 -11.74
C LEU A 370 5.14 13.93 -12.34
N LYS A 371 6.42 14.25 -12.51
CA LYS A 371 7.44 13.31 -13.02
C LYS A 371 7.86 12.28 -11.97
N GLY A 372 7.58 12.55 -10.71
CA GLY A 372 8.05 11.73 -9.60
C GLY A 372 9.56 11.90 -9.32
N PRO A 373 10.08 11.26 -8.31
CA PRO A 373 11.50 11.25 -8.02
C PRO A 373 12.27 10.56 -9.16
N GLY A 374 13.40 11.12 -9.54
CA GLY A 374 14.35 10.46 -10.43
C GLY A 374 14.94 9.26 -9.69
N TYR A 375 14.50 8.07 -10.02
CA TYR A 375 15.17 6.84 -9.62
C TYR A 375 16.36 6.66 -10.55
N GLY A 376 17.53 6.40 -10.00
CA GLY A 376 18.70 6.03 -10.77
C GLY A 376 18.46 4.79 -11.65
N ASP A 377 19.49 4.05 -11.98
CA ASP A 377 19.36 2.80 -12.75
C ASP A 377 18.50 1.78 -11.98
N PRO A 378 17.25 1.47 -12.42
CA PRO A 378 16.35 0.57 -11.71
C PRO A 378 16.91 -0.83 -11.48
N SER A 379 17.80 -1.30 -12.37
CA SER A 379 18.40 -2.63 -12.27
C SER A 379 19.27 -2.80 -11.01
N ARG A 380 19.70 -1.70 -10.40
CA ARG A 380 20.48 -1.67 -9.15
C ARG A 380 19.61 -1.57 -7.91
N LEU A 381 18.31 -1.45 -8.09
CA LEU A 381 17.36 -1.29 -7.01
C LEU A 381 16.67 -2.63 -6.68
N THR A 382 15.95 -2.65 -5.59
CA THR A 382 15.10 -3.78 -5.19
C THR A 382 13.64 -3.32 -5.19
N ALA A 383 12.77 -4.10 -5.80
CA ALA A 383 11.33 -3.84 -5.74
C ALA A 383 10.83 -3.90 -4.29
N ARG A 384 9.77 -3.16 -3.98
CA ARG A 384 9.12 -3.24 -2.66
C ARG A 384 8.74 -4.70 -2.36
N ALA A 385 8.61 -5.03 -1.07
CA ALA A 385 8.09 -6.32 -0.64
C ALA A 385 6.71 -6.58 -1.27
N ALA A 386 6.46 -7.82 -1.70
CA ALA A 386 5.16 -8.21 -2.21
C ALA A 386 4.10 -8.14 -1.11
N PRO A 387 2.90 -7.60 -1.40
CA PRO A 387 1.78 -7.71 -0.48
C PRO A 387 1.48 -9.18 -0.15
N PRO A 388 1.06 -9.47 1.09
CA PRO A 388 0.56 -10.80 1.45
C PRO A 388 -0.56 -11.24 0.49
N GLY A 389 -0.54 -12.50 0.07
CA GLY A 389 -1.57 -13.07 -0.80
C GLY A 389 -1.28 -13.01 -2.31
N LEU A 390 -0.19 -12.36 -2.75
CA LEU A 390 0.28 -12.52 -4.13
C LEU A 390 1.13 -13.79 -4.33
N LYS A 391 1.85 -14.19 -3.30
CA LYS A 391 2.75 -15.33 -3.35
C LYS A 391 1.96 -16.63 -3.48
N GLY A 392 2.15 -17.33 -4.60
CA GLY A 392 1.43 -18.56 -4.93
C GLY A 392 0.03 -18.34 -5.54
N ALA A 393 -0.45 -17.10 -5.62
CA ALA A 393 -1.78 -16.79 -6.12
C ALA A 393 -1.96 -17.06 -7.62
N VAL A 394 -3.21 -17.36 -7.98
CA VAL A 394 -3.69 -17.52 -9.36
C VAL A 394 -4.75 -16.46 -9.64
N MET A 395 -4.58 -15.70 -10.71
CA MET A 395 -5.50 -14.63 -11.11
C MET A 395 -6.44 -15.11 -12.22
N TYR A 396 -7.67 -14.60 -12.18
CA TYR A 396 -8.65 -14.79 -13.25
C TYR A 396 -9.14 -13.42 -13.73
N GLN A 397 -8.99 -13.13 -15.01
CA GLN A 397 -9.56 -11.93 -15.63
C GLN A 397 -11.02 -12.18 -16.00
N LEU A 398 -11.90 -11.43 -15.38
CA LEU A 398 -13.34 -11.51 -15.56
C LEU A 398 -13.86 -10.28 -16.29
N PHE A 399 -14.32 -10.48 -17.52
CA PHE A 399 -15.00 -9.47 -18.31
C PHE A 399 -16.50 -9.80 -18.38
N LEU A 400 -17.35 -8.99 -17.74
CA LEU A 400 -18.77 -9.30 -17.51
C LEU A 400 -19.54 -9.62 -18.79
N ARG A 401 -19.40 -8.78 -19.83
CA ARG A 401 -20.10 -8.96 -21.12
C ARG A 401 -19.88 -10.34 -21.74
N MET A 402 -18.69 -10.90 -21.53
CA MET A 402 -18.28 -12.16 -22.15
C MET A 402 -18.34 -13.35 -21.20
N PHE A 403 -18.44 -13.12 -19.87
CA PHE A 403 -18.36 -14.19 -18.89
C PHE A 403 -19.63 -15.02 -18.79
N THR A 404 -20.79 -14.37 -18.78
CA THR A 404 -22.09 -15.06 -18.70
C THR A 404 -23.01 -14.64 -19.82
N ARG A 405 -24.07 -15.41 -20.05
CA ARG A 405 -25.07 -15.03 -21.05
C ARG A 405 -25.80 -13.73 -20.72
N ALA A 406 -26.03 -13.43 -19.46
CA ALA A 406 -26.64 -12.19 -19.01
C ALA A 406 -25.66 -11.00 -19.05
N GLY A 407 -24.37 -11.23 -18.94
CA GLY A 407 -23.34 -10.18 -18.91
C GLY A 407 -23.42 -9.28 -17.69
N THR A 408 -24.05 -9.72 -16.60
CA THR A 408 -24.29 -8.91 -15.39
C THR A 408 -23.50 -9.40 -14.19
N LEU A 409 -23.31 -8.51 -13.21
CA LEU A 409 -22.69 -8.81 -11.92
C LEU A 409 -23.41 -9.97 -11.21
N LYS A 410 -24.76 -9.94 -11.17
CA LYS A 410 -25.56 -10.99 -10.55
C LYS A 410 -25.35 -12.37 -11.16
N ALA A 411 -25.25 -12.44 -12.49
CA ALA A 411 -25.00 -13.70 -13.17
C ALA A 411 -23.55 -14.19 -13.01
N ALA A 412 -22.60 -13.26 -12.90
CA ALA A 412 -21.20 -13.58 -12.62
C ALA A 412 -21.00 -14.02 -11.17
N GLU A 413 -21.68 -13.39 -10.22
CA GLU A 413 -21.69 -13.76 -8.80
C GLU A 413 -22.01 -15.25 -8.59
N ALA A 414 -23.01 -15.76 -9.32
CA ALA A 414 -23.43 -17.16 -9.24
C ALA A 414 -22.35 -18.16 -9.69
N ARG A 415 -21.25 -17.68 -10.32
CA ARG A 415 -20.13 -18.51 -10.79
C ARG A 415 -18.84 -18.35 -9.98
N LEU A 416 -18.85 -17.56 -8.93
CA LEU A 416 -17.65 -17.35 -8.11
C LEU A 416 -17.16 -18.64 -7.45
N GLY A 417 -18.08 -19.51 -7.02
CA GLY A 417 -17.74 -20.84 -6.52
C GLY A 417 -16.99 -21.70 -7.55
N TRP A 418 -17.37 -21.62 -8.84
CA TRP A 418 -16.67 -22.28 -9.93
C TRP A 418 -15.21 -21.80 -10.06
N LEU A 419 -14.97 -20.49 -9.96
CA LEU A 419 -13.61 -19.93 -10.00
C LEU A 419 -12.78 -20.41 -8.81
N LYS A 420 -13.38 -20.48 -7.63
CA LYS A 420 -12.69 -21.03 -6.45
C LYS A 420 -12.35 -22.51 -6.63
N ASP A 421 -13.24 -23.30 -7.19
CA ASP A 421 -12.99 -24.71 -7.50
C ASP A 421 -11.89 -24.93 -8.54
N LEU A 422 -11.60 -23.94 -9.38
CA LEU A 422 -10.47 -23.93 -10.29
C LEU A 422 -9.13 -23.64 -9.57
N GLY A 423 -9.16 -23.19 -8.33
CA GLY A 423 -7.99 -22.74 -7.60
C GLY A 423 -7.63 -21.26 -7.85
N VAL A 424 -8.59 -20.44 -8.29
CA VAL A 424 -8.42 -18.99 -8.39
C VAL A 424 -8.39 -18.36 -7.01
N ASP A 425 -7.54 -17.35 -6.83
CA ASP A 425 -7.44 -16.54 -5.61
C ASP A 425 -7.81 -15.08 -5.84
N LEU A 426 -7.54 -14.57 -7.03
CA LEU A 426 -7.68 -13.16 -7.39
C LEU A 426 -8.58 -13.03 -8.62
N VAL A 427 -9.68 -12.30 -8.51
CA VAL A 427 -10.54 -11.92 -9.63
C VAL A 427 -10.19 -10.50 -10.05
N TYR A 428 -9.61 -10.35 -11.24
CA TYR A 428 -9.46 -9.07 -11.89
C TYR A 428 -10.73 -8.77 -12.69
N LEU A 429 -11.57 -7.90 -12.17
CA LEU A 429 -12.82 -7.48 -12.76
C LEU A 429 -12.57 -6.28 -13.69
N CYS A 430 -12.82 -6.50 -15.01
CA CYS A 430 -12.72 -5.44 -16.01
C CYS A 430 -13.69 -4.29 -15.73
N PRO A 431 -13.57 -3.10 -16.39
CA PRO A 431 -14.25 -1.88 -15.98
C PRO A 431 -15.74 -2.05 -15.74
N VAL A 432 -16.20 -1.56 -14.60
CA VAL A 432 -17.61 -1.56 -14.18
C VAL A 432 -18.19 -0.16 -14.07
N ALA A 433 -17.36 0.88 -14.22
CA ALA A 433 -17.83 2.26 -14.24
C ALA A 433 -18.71 2.53 -15.48
N GLU A 434 -19.61 3.49 -15.36
CA GLU A 434 -20.56 3.82 -16.42
C GLU A 434 -19.84 4.27 -17.68
N ALA A 435 -20.08 3.56 -18.79
CA ALA A 435 -19.49 3.83 -20.09
C ALA A 435 -20.21 4.98 -20.80
N ASP A 436 -19.45 5.77 -21.56
CA ASP A 436 -20.00 6.75 -22.49
C ASP A 436 -20.69 6.06 -23.68
N ARG A 437 -21.93 6.47 -23.95
CA ARG A 437 -22.78 5.91 -25.02
C ARG A 437 -22.94 6.86 -26.20
N GLY A 438 -22.03 7.84 -26.34
CA GLY A 438 -22.03 8.77 -27.46
C GLY A 438 -21.85 8.04 -28.80
N THR A 439 -22.74 8.39 -29.75
CA THR A 439 -22.78 7.76 -31.08
C THR A 439 -21.83 8.39 -32.08
N ASP A 440 -21.20 9.54 -31.74
CA ASP A 440 -20.21 10.18 -32.60
C ASP A 440 -18.98 9.28 -32.78
N ARG A 441 -18.85 8.73 -33.99
CA ARG A 441 -17.77 7.80 -34.35
C ARG A 441 -16.39 8.48 -34.40
N ALA A 442 -16.30 9.82 -34.33
CA ALA A 442 -15.02 10.51 -34.16
C ALA A 442 -14.31 10.04 -32.86
N TYR A 443 -15.09 9.75 -31.83
CA TYR A 443 -14.63 9.28 -30.53
C TYR A 443 -14.70 7.74 -30.34
N TRP A 444 -14.75 7.00 -31.43
CA TRP A 444 -14.65 5.54 -31.40
C TRP A 444 -13.25 5.09 -31.78
N SER A 445 -12.70 4.14 -31.05
CA SER A 445 -11.41 3.56 -31.38
C SER A 445 -11.42 2.86 -32.75
N ALA A 446 -10.27 2.77 -33.41
CA ALA A 446 -10.16 2.04 -34.68
C ALA A 446 -10.65 0.60 -34.58
N ARG A 447 -10.34 -0.08 -33.43
CA ARG A 447 -10.81 -1.45 -33.15
C ARG A 447 -12.33 -1.52 -32.98
N GLN A 448 -12.93 -0.53 -32.29
CA GLN A 448 -14.38 -0.44 -32.13
C GLN A 448 -15.08 -0.28 -33.49
N LYS A 449 -14.59 0.62 -34.34
CA LYS A 449 -15.10 0.79 -35.72
C LYS A 449 -14.96 -0.49 -36.54
N GLY A 450 -13.85 -1.19 -36.37
CA GLY A 450 -13.54 -2.46 -37.06
C GLY A 450 -14.33 -3.66 -36.55
N SER A 451 -14.94 -3.57 -35.37
CA SER A 451 -15.71 -4.69 -34.77
C SER A 451 -16.99 -5.04 -35.56
N ARG A 452 -17.56 -4.07 -36.28
CA ARG A 452 -18.82 -4.18 -37.02
C ARG A 452 -20.06 -4.40 -36.15
N LEU A 453 -19.93 -4.19 -34.82
CA LEU A 453 -21.02 -4.42 -33.89
C LEU A 453 -21.86 -3.16 -33.64
N ASP A 454 -21.40 -2.02 -34.10
CA ASP A 454 -22.08 -0.70 -34.02
C ASP A 454 -22.56 -0.33 -32.60
N ASN A 455 -21.91 -0.87 -31.59
CA ASN A 455 -22.19 -0.59 -30.20
C ASN A 455 -21.47 0.71 -29.76
N PRO A 456 -22.20 1.75 -29.33
CA PRO A 456 -21.57 2.97 -28.84
C PRO A 456 -20.92 2.79 -27.46
N ALA A 457 -21.41 1.89 -26.62
CA ALA A 457 -20.90 1.68 -25.28
C ALA A 457 -19.56 0.95 -25.26
N ASN A 458 -18.50 1.68 -24.93
CA ASN A 458 -17.17 1.10 -24.76
C ASN A 458 -16.80 1.14 -23.28
N PRO A 459 -16.56 -0.01 -22.63
CA PRO A 459 -16.22 -0.07 -21.19
C PRO A 459 -14.96 0.70 -20.79
N TYR A 460 -14.07 0.99 -21.74
CA TYR A 460 -12.87 1.81 -21.53
C TYR A 460 -13.05 3.27 -21.93
N ARG A 461 -14.29 3.73 -22.17
CA ARG A 461 -14.65 5.11 -22.45
C ARG A 461 -15.64 5.58 -21.39
N ILE A 462 -15.13 5.98 -20.23
CA ILE A 462 -15.92 6.25 -19.04
C ILE A 462 -16.65 7.59 -19.14
N SER A 463 -17.95 7.58 -18.82
CA SER A 463 -18.76 8.81 -18.65
C SER A 463 -18.88 9.21 -17.18
N ASN A 464 -19.05 8.26 -16.28
CA ASN A 464 -19.21 8.54 -14.86
C ASN A 464 -18.36 7.60 -14.00
N TYR A 465 -17.35 8.17 -13.36
CA TYR A 465 -16.40 7.41 -12.52
C TYR A 465 -16.97 6.97 -11.18
N PHE A 466 -18.09 7.57 -10.75
CA PHE A 466 -18.75 7.29 -9.47
C PHE A 466 -20.11 6.62 -9.63
N ALA A 467 -20.31 5.91 -10.72
CA ALA A 467 -21.49 5.09 -10.95
C ALA A 467 -21.11 3.73 -11.56
N VAL A 468 -21.84 2.70 -11.18
CA VAL A 468 -21.77 1.39 -11.83
C VAL A 468 -22.58 1.44 -13.13
N ASP A 469 -22.04 0.88 -14.20
CA ASP A 469 -22.73 0.83 -15.49
C ASP A 469 -24.04 0.02 -15.35
N PRO A 470 -25.20 0.60 -15.70
CA PRO A 470 -26.51 -0.07 -15.57
C PRO A 470 -26.62 -1.32 -16.45
N GLU A 471 -25.76 -1.49 -17.45
CA GLU A 471 -25.65 -2.73 -18.22
C GLU A 471 -25.26 -3.92 -17.32
N TYR A 472 -24.41 -3.68 -16.33
CA TYR A 472 -23.88 -4.72 -15.45
C TYR A 472 -24.73 -4.93 -14.20
N GLY A 473 -25.49 -3.93 -13.79
CA GLY A 473 -26.33 -3.96 -12.60
C GLY A 473 -26.27 -2.67 -11.79
N THR A 474 -26.53 -2.77 -10.51
CA THR A 474 -26.55 -1.67 -9.54
C THR A 474 -25.28 -1.65 -8.68
N GLU A 475 -25.06 -0.55 -7.93
CA GLU A 475 -24.01 -0.51 -6.90
C GLU A 475 -24.19 -1.62 -5.85
N GLN A 476 -25.46 -1.98 -5.54
CA GLN A 476 -25.73 -3.06 -4.61
C GLN A 476 -25.31 -4.42 -5.18
N ASP A 477 -25.52 -4.66 -6.48
CA ASP A 477 -25.05 -5.88 -7.14
C ASP A 477 -23.53 -5.99 -7.12
N LEU A 478 -22.80 -4.86 -7.25
CA LEU A 478 -21.34 -4.85 -7.15
C LEU A 478 -20.87 -5.10 -5.70
N LYS A 479 -21.56 -4.54 -4.71
CA LYS A 479 -21.30 -4.83 -3.28
C LYS A 479 -21.53 -6.31 -2.97
N ASP A 480 -22.60 -6.87 -3.48
CA ASP A 480 -22.96 -8.28 -3.30
C ASP A 480 -21.94 -9.19 -3.97
N PHE A 481 -21.51 -8.86 -5.18
CA PHE A 481 -20.49 -9.59 -5.92
C PHE A 481 -19.17 -9.65 -5.12
N VAL A 482 -18.68 -8.52 -4.61
CA VAL A 482 -17.43 -8.47 -3.82
C VAL A 482 -17.60 -9.25 -2.51
N ARG A 483 -18.72 -9.09 -1.81
CA ARG A 483 -19.01 -9.83 -0.58
C ARG A 483 -19.05 -11.34 -0.82
N THR A 484 -19.69 -11.78 -1.89
CA THR A 484 -19.79 -13.21 -2.25
C THR A 484 -18.42 -13.75 -2.68
N ALA A 485 -17.60 -12.94 -3.40
CA ALA A 485 -16.22 -13.30 -3.71
C ALA A 485 -15.40 -13.53 -2.43
N HIS A 486 -15.48 -12.61 -1.47
CA HIS A 486 -14.81 -12.74 -0.17
C HIS A 486 -15.30 -13.97 0.61
N ALA A 487 -16.59 -14.28 0.57
CA ALA A 487 -17.13 -15.48 1.20
C ALA A 487 -16.58 -16.79 0.62
N HIS A 488 -16.19 -16.78 -0.66
CA HIS A 488 -15.47 -17.87 -1.31
C HIS A 488 -13.95 -17.79 -1.11
N GLY A 489 -13.42 -16.80 -0.38
CA GLY A 489 -11.99 -16.59 -0.21
C GLY A 489 -11.28 -16.06 -1.46
N LEU A 490 -12.02 -15.40 -2.36
CA LEU A 490 -11.50 -14.72 -3.54
C LEU A 490 -11.27 -13.24 -3.23
N LYS A 491 -10.17 -12.67 -3.70
CA LYS A 491 -9.94 -11.23 -3.70
C LYS A 491 -10.41 -10.62 -5.02
N VAL A 492 -10.83 -9.35 -5.01
CA VAL A 492 -11.36 -8.67 -6.20
C VAL A 492 -10.58 -7.39 -6.46
N TYR A 493 -10.01 -7.29 -7.68
CA TYR A 493 -9.35 -6.08 -8.17
C TYR A 493 -10.19 -5.42 -9.24
N PHE A 494 -10.40 -4.10 -9.14
CA PHE A 494 -11.16 -3.32 -10.12
C PHE A 494 -10.23 -2.70 -11.16
N ASP A 495 -10.74 -2.56 -12.38
CA ASP A 495 -10.05 -1.90 -13.48
C ASP A 495 -10.29 -0.38 -13.44
N LEU A 496 -9.22 0.42 -13.43
CA LEU A 496 -9.25 1.88 -13.39
C LEU A 496 -8.78 2.46 -14.72
N VAL A 497 -9.62 3.29 -15.34
CA VAL A 497 -9.35 3.92 -16.63
C VAL A 497 -9.10 5.41 -16.44
N TYR A 498 -7.86 5.81 -16.18
CA TYR A 498 -7.52 7.18 -15.75
C TYR A 498 -6.66 7.99 -16.73
N TYR A 499 -6.28 7.39 -17.85
CA TYR A 499 -5.56 8.11 -18.90
C TYR A 499 -6.49 8.94 -19.77
N HIS A 500 -7.72 8.50 -19.98
CA HIS A 500 -8.72 9.13 -20.85
C HIS A 500 -10.14 8.93 -20.29
N CYS A 501 -11.10 9.68 -20.88
CA CYS A 501 -12.52 9.54 -20.55
C CYS A 501 -13.39 9.56 -21.81
N GLY A 502 -14.71 9.46 -21.64
CA GLY A 502 -15.66 9.71 -22.71
C GLY A 502 -15.84 11.21 -23.01
N PRO A 503 -16.21 11.59 -24.25
CA PRO A 503 -16.48 12.98 -24.61
C PRO A 503 -17.68 13.58 -23.87
N HIS A 504 -18.54 12.75 -23.28
CA HIS A 504 -19.70 13.15 -22.49
C HIS A 504 -19.52 12.84 -21.00
N ALA A 505 -18.27 12.78 -20.53
CA ALA A 505 -18.02 12.57 -19.11
C ALA A 505 -18.75 13.64 -18.28
N VAL A 506 -19.48 13.19 -17.24
CA VAL A 506 -20.41 14.03 -16.48
C VAL A 506 -19.75 15.26 -15.87
N PHE A 507 -18.49 15.17 -15.50
CA PHE A 507 -17.75 16.31 -14.96
C PHE A 507 -17.47 17.41 -16.00
N LEU A 508 -17.50 17.12 -17.30
CA LEU A 508 -17.19 18.09 -18.35
C LEU A 508 -18.20 19.24 -18.44
N GLN A 509 -19.40 19.06 -17.91
CA GLN A 509 -20.42 20.12 -17.85
C GLN A 509 -19.98 21.26 -16.93
N GLU A 510 -19.34 20.94 -15.80
CA GLU A 510 -18.89 21.93 -14.81
C GLU A 510 -17.38 22.23 -14.93
N LYS A 511 -16.62 21.29 -15.43
CA LYS A 511 -15.15 21.29 -15.46
C LYS A 511 -14.61 20.94 -16.86
N PRO A 512 -14.89 21.78 -17.89
CA PRO A 512 -14.48 21.51 -19.27
C PRO A 512 -12.96 21.51 -19.46
N ASN A 513 -12.21 22.06 -18.50
CA ASN A 513 -10.75 22.11 -18.46
C ASN A 513 -10.10 20.90 -17.78
N TRP A 514 -10.86 19.89 -17.42
CA TRP A 514 -10.31 18.65 -16.83
C TRP A 514 -9.77 17.68 -17.89
N VAL A 515 -9.95 17.98 -19.15
CA VAL A 515 -9.38 17.27 -20.29
C VAL A 515 -8.45 18.18 -21.08
N LEU A 516 -7.43 17.59 -21.68
CA LEU A 516 -6.50 18.32 -22.55
C LEU A 516 -7.23 18.79 -23.82
N ARG A 517 -6.92 20.02 -24.25
CA ARG A 517 -7.50 20.63 -25.44
C ARG A 517 -6.42 21.17 -26.36
N LYS A 518 -6.68 21.11 -27.65
CA LYS A 518 -5.88 21.76 -28.68
C LYS A 518 -6.13 23.28 -28.70
N ALA A 519 -5.31 24.00 -29.45
CA ALA A 519 -5.44 25.46 -29.59
C ALA A 519 -6.80 25.92 -30.16
N ASP A 520 -7.48 25.08 -30.95
CA ASP A 520 -8.81 25.33 -31.52
C ASP A 520 -9.95 25.00 -30.54
N GLY A 521 -9.65 24.59 -29.31
CA GLY A 521 -10.63 24.23 -28.30
C GLY A 521 -11.14 22.79 -28.39
N SER A 522 -10.83 22.03 -29.42
CA SER A 522 -11.19 20.63 -29.57
C SER A 522 -10.42 19.77 -28.57
N PHE A 523 -10.94 18.57 -28.26
CA PHE A 523 -10.26 17.63 -27.36
C PHE A 523 -8.91 17.18 -27.94
N GLU A 524 -7.90 17.11 -27.09
CA GLU A 524 -6.69 16.35 -27.39
C GLU A 524 -6.99 14.86 -27.18
N LEU A 525 -6.97 14.11 -28.28
CA LEU A 525 -7.32 12.69 -28.27
C LEU A 525 -6.08 11.81 -28.04
N GLY A 526 -6.22 10.78 -27.21
CA GLY A 526 -5.25 9.70 -27.07
C GLY A 526 -5.26 8.73 -28.24
N ALA A 527 -4.46 7.67 -28.16
CA ALA A 527 -4.29 6.65 -29.20
C ALA A 527 -5.60 5.93 -29.58
N TRP A 528 -6.58 5.92 -28.68
CA TRP A 528 -7.89 5.26 -28.89
C TRP A 528 -9.00 6.23 -29.32
N ALA A 529 -8.66 7.46 -29.72
CA ALA A 529 -9.60 8.51 -30.09
C ALA A 529 -10.49 8.99 -28.91
N PHE A 530 -10.03 8.87 -27.68
CA PHE A 530 -10.72 9.35 -26.48
C PHE A 530 -10.06 10.61 -25.93
N PRO A 531 -10.85 11.56 -25.36
CA PRO A 531 -10.32 12.74 -24.69
C PRO A 531 -9.35 12.36 -23.56
N ARG A 532 -8.17 12.98 -23.54
CA ARG A 532 -7.18 12.74 -22.50
C ARG A 532 -7.49 13.55 -21.24
N LEU A 533 -7.45 12.91 -20.07
CA LEU A 533 -7.55 13.61 -18.79
C LEU A 533 -6.30 14.45 -18.54
N ASP A 534 -6.47 15.67 -18.05
CA ASP A 534 -5.38 16.54 -17.64
C ASP A 534 -4.93 16.23 -16.21
N VAL A 535 -4.16 15.16 -16.04
CA VAL A 535 -3.60 14.82 -14.72
C VAL A 535 -2.55 15.81 -14.23
N GLY A 536 -2.15 16.80 -15.04
CA GLY A 536 -1.42 18.00 -14.62
C GLY A 536 -2.26 18.90 -13.73
N ASN A 537 -3.58 18.89 -13.91
CA ASN A 537 -4.53 19.64 -13.10
C ASN A 537 -4.72 18.98 -11.71
N PRO A 538 -4.47 19.70 -10.61
CA PRO A 538 -4.67 19.17 -9.27
C PRO A 538 -6.09 18.70 -8.97
N GLU A 539 -7.12 19.35 -9.50
CA GLU A 539 -8.52 18.99 -9.29
C GLU A 539 -8.82 17.62 -9.92
N VAL A 540 -8.29 17.36 -11.11
CA VAL A 540 -8.42 16.05 -11.79
C VAL A 540 -7.77 14.96 -10.95
N ARG A 541 -6.56 15.20 -10.44
CA ARG A 541 -5.88 14.24 -9.56
C ARG A 541 -6.70 13.93 -8.31
N GLU A 542 -7.21 14.95 -7.63
CA GLU A 542 -8.03 14.75 -6.43
C GLU A 542 -9.32 13.98 -6.73
N TYR A 543 -9.97 14.26 -7.86
CA TYR A 543 -11.14 13.51 -8.32
C TYR A 543 -10.85 12.03 -8.54
N LEU A 544 -9.73 11.71 -9.21
CA LEU A 544 -9.33 10.33 -9.49
C LEU A 544 -8.88 9.60 -8.22
N TYR A 545 -8.14 10.26 -7.33
CA TYR A 545 -7.75 9.69 -6.04
C TYR A 545 -8.97 9.42 -5.14
N GLU A 546 -9.96 10.32 -5.15
CA GLU A 546 -11.19 10.09 -4.40
C GLU A 546 -12.00 8.94 -5.02
N ASN A 547 -11.99 8.76 -6.33
CA ASN A 547 -12.62 7.61 -6.98
C ASN A 547 -12.00 6.28 -6.53
N MET A 548 -10.66 6.18 -6.45
CA MET A 548 -10.01 4.99 -5.88
C MET A 548 -10.43 4.76 -4.43
N ALA A 549 -10.40 5.81 -3.62
CA ALA A 549 -10.79 5.73 -2.22
C ALA A 549 -12.27 5.34 -2.05
N TRP A 550 -13.14 5.82 -2.94
CA TRP A 550 -14.55 5.45 -2.99
C TRP A 550 -14.74 3.96 -3.28
N TYR A 551 -14.06 3.40 -4.28
CA TYR A 551 -14.10 1.98 -4.56
C TYR A 551 -13.66 1.12 -3.36
N LEU A 552 -12.58 1.52 -2.68
CA LEU A 552 -12.09 0.80 -1.50
C LEU A 552 -13.09 0.86 -0.33
N ARG A 553 -13.72 2.03 -0.10
CA ARG A 553 -14.64 2.22 1.03
C ARG A 553 -16.02 1.63 0.80
N GLU A 554 -16.59 1.86 -0.41
CA GLU A 554 -17.98 1.49 -0.70
C GLU A 554 -18.13 0.03 -1.08
N PHE A 555 -17.16 -0.52 -1.81
CA PHE A 555 -17.25 -1.88 -2.33
C PHE A 555 -16.29 -2.85 -1.65
N GLY A 556 -15.30 -2.34 -0.92
CA GLY A 556 -14.34 -3.18 -0.21
C GLY A 556 -13.42 -3.99 -1.13
N CYS A 557 -13.17 -3.52 -2.38
CA CYS A 557 -12.27 -4.21 -3.29
C CYS A 557 -10.85 -4.32 -2.71
N ASP A 558 -10.09 -5.32 -3.13
CA ASP A 558 -8.78 -5.65 -2.56
C ASP A 558 -7.62 -5.03 -3.34
N GLY A 559 -7.90 -4.43 -4.46
CA GLY A 559 -6.87 -3.84 -5.31
C GLY A 559 -7.40 -3.27 -6.60
N PHE A 560 -6.46 -2.82 -7.42
CA PHE A 560 -6.74 -2.21 -8.70
C PHE A 560 -5.80 -2.70 -9.80
N ARG A 561 -6.32 -2.80 -11.01
CA ARG A 561 -5.53 -2.76 -12.24
C ARG A 561 -5.69 -1.38 -12.86
N CYS A 562 -4.59 -0.72 -13.19
CA CYS A 562 -4.63 0.58 -13.84
C CYS A 562 -4.41 0.42 -15.34
N ASP A 563 -5.43 0.77 -16.12
CA ASP A 563 -5.43 0.80 -17.58
C ASP A 563 -4.34 1.74 -18.09
N VAL A 564 -3.49 1.22 -19.01
CA VAL A 564 -2.30 1.93 -19.54
C VAL A 564 -1.53 2.73 -18.49
N GLY A 565 -1.33 2.12 -17.32
CA GLY A 565 -0.84 2.80 -16.13
C GLY A 565 0.52 3.46 -16.30
N ASP A 566 1.41 2.95 -17.16
CA ASP A 566 2.70 3.55 -17.47
C ASP A 566 2.62 4.80 -18.37
N MET A 567 1.46 5.08 -18.98
CA MET A 567 1.19 6.36 -19.66
C MET A 567 0.84 7.50 -18.68
N LEU A 568 0.52 7.18 -17.44
CA LEU A 568 0.30 8.16 -16.38
C LEU A 568 1.65 8.56 -15.75
N PRO A 569 1.87 9.83 -15.41
CA PRO A 569 3.10 10.28 -14.78
C PRO A 569 3.42 9.52 -13.50
N LEU A 570 4.70 9.22 -13.26
CA LEU A 570 5.14 8.43 -12.11
C LEU A 570 4.71 9.05 -10.76
N GLY A 571 4.77 10.38 -10.64
CA GLY A 571 4.33 11.07 -9.41
C GLY A 571 2.83 10.94 -9.16
N PHE A 572 1.98 10.88 -10.21
CA PHE A 572 0.57 10.57 -10.06
C PHE A 572 0.37 9.16 -9.52
N ARG A 573 1.07 8.18 -10.10
CA ARG A 573 0.99 6.75 -9.71
C ARG A 573 1.47 6.52 -8.27
N GLU A 574 2.57 7.18 -7.87
CA GLU A 574 3.11 7.14 -6.51
C GLU A 574 2.11 7.67 -5.48
N GLU A 575 1.54 8.85 -5.75
CA GLU A 575 0.55 9.45 -4.87
C GLU A 575 -0.74 8.63 -4.80
N ALA A 576 -1.20 8.07 -5.93
CA ALA A 576 -2.34 7.16 -5.99
C ALA A 576 -2.12 5.96 -5.06
N TYR A 577 -0.97 5.29 -5.17
CA TYR A 577 -0.61 4.17 -4.31
C TYR A 577 -0.61 4.56 -2.84
N ARG A 578 0.03 5.68 -2.49
CA ARG A 578 0.10 6.18 -1.12
C ARG A 578 -1.29 6.43 -0.53
N ARG A 579 -2.20 7.00 -1.33
CA ARG A 579 -3.58 7.29 -0.92
C ARG A 579 -4.41 6.02 -0.75
N CYS A 580 -4.29 5.07 -1.67
CA CYS A 580 -4.95 3.77 -1.54
C CYS A 580 -4.49 3.03 -0.28
N ARG A 581 -3.17 3.01 -0.01
CA ARG A 581 -2.60 2.40 1.20
C ARG A 581 -3.04 3.10 2.49
N ALA A 582 -3.38 4.37 2.45
CA ALA A 582 -3.94 5.09 3.60
C ALA A 582 -5.40 4.70 3.91
N VAL A 583 -6.15 4.22 2.91
CA VAL A 583 -7.52 3.72 3.08
C VAL A 583 -7.51 2.24 3.46
N ARG A 584 -6.67 1.45 2.79
CA ARG A 584 -6.55 0.00 2.96
C ARG A 584 -5.07 -0.38 2.85
N ASP A 585 -4.48 -0.84 3.94
CA ASP A 585 -3.04 -1.09 4.05
C ASP A 585 -2.55 -2.34 3.30
N ASP A 586 -3.42 -3.26 2.92
CA ASP A 586 -3.13 -4.46 2.13
C ASP A 586 -3.56 -4.35 0.65
N VAL A 587 -3.96 -3.15 0.19
CA VAL A 587 -4.35 -2.93 -1.21
C VAL A 587 -3.22 -3.31 -2.17
N VAL A 588 -3.59 -4.00 -3.24
CA VAL A 588 -2.67 -4.40 -4.32
C VAL A 588 -2.91 -3.53 -5.55
N MET A 589 -1.83 -2.98 -6.11
CA MET A 589 -1.88 -2.18 -7.33
C MET A 589 -1.17 -2.90 -8.48
N MET A 590 -1.90 -3.17 -9.57
CA MET A 590 -1.38 -3.77 -10.79
C MET A 590 -1.37 -2.76 -11.93
N CYS A 591 -0.25 -2.65 -12.63
CA CYS A 591 -0.09 -1.78 -13.79
C CYS A 591 -0.26 -2.54 -15.10
N GLU A 592 -1.14 -2.06 -15.97
CA GLU A 592 -1.00 -2.36 -17.39
C GLU A 592 0.14 -1.50 -17.95
N GLY A 593 1.32 -2.06 -17.91
CA GLY A 593 2.57 -1.41 -18.28
C GLY A 593 3.75 -2.19 -17.71
N HIS A 594 4.95 -1.71 -17.99
CA HIS A 594 6.17 -2.39 -17.58
C HIS A 594 7.32 -1.40 -17.28
N ASP A 595 6.96 -0.22 -16.73
CA ASP A 595 7.94 0.76 -16.27
C ASP A 595 8.75 0.16 -15.11
N PRO A 596 10.10 0.11 -15.20
CA PRO A 596 10.93 -0.38 -14.12
C PRO A 596 10.76 0.34 -12.78
N ALA A 597 10.40 1.62 -12.79
CA ALA A 597 10.20 2.41 -11.57
C ALA A 597 8.90 2.06 -10.82
N ASP A 598 7.93 1.44 -11.46
CA ASP A 598 6.61 1.15 -10.89
C ASP A 598 6.68 0.46 -9.54
N GLN A 599 7.44 -0.62 -9.44
CA GLN A 599 7.50 -1.43 -8.23
C GLN A 599 8.44 -0.88 -7.15
N GLN A 600 9.01 0.29 -7.40
CA GLN A 600 9.67 1.06 -6.34
C GLN A 600 8.62 1.85 -5.52
N VAL A 601 7.60 2.40 -6.16
CA VAL A 601 6.77 3.44 -5.52
C VAL A 601 5.27 3.31 -5.76
N ALA A 602 4.81 2.72 -6.87
CA ALA A 602 3.43 2.88 -7.32
C ALA A 602 2.65 1.57 -7.45
N PHE A 603 3.28 0.49 -7.90
CA PHE A 603 2.60 -0.77 -8.19
C PHE A 603 3.27 -1.96 -7.50
N ASP A 604 2.54 -3.04 -7.37
CA ASP A 604 2.99 -4.29 -6.78
C ASP A 604 3.19 -5.39 -7.83
N LEU A 605 2.57 -5.20 -9.00
CA LEU A 605 2.53 -6.17 -10.10
C LEU A 605 2.41 -5.45 -11.43
N ASN A 606 3.13 -5.92 -12.46
CA ASN A 606 3.09 -5.36 -13.81
C ASN A 606 2.80 -6.44 -14.85
N TYR A 607 2.24 -6.05 -16.02
CA TYR A 607 2.05 -6.96 -17.14
C TYR A 607 3.39 -7.41 -17.74
N ALA A 608 3.54 -8.71 -17.98
CA ALA A 608 4.71 -9.28 -18.66
C ALA A 608 4.61 -9.11 -20.21
N PHE A 609 4.38 -7.88 -20.67
CA PHE A 609 4.29 -7.57 -22.09
C PHE A 609 5.48 -8.07 -22.93
N PRO A 610 6.74 -7.97 -22.49
CA PRO A 610 7.86 -8.51 -23.25
C PRO A 610 7.71 -10.00 -23.57
N MET A 611 7.26 -10.79 -22.60
CA MET A 611 6.99 -12.21 -22.78
C MET A 611 5.79 -12.45 -23.71
N LEU A 612 4.70 -11.72 -23.49
CA LEU A 612 3.48 -11.85 -24.28
C LEU A 612 3.73 -11.59 -25.77
N PHE A 613 4.46 -10.54 -26.10
CA PHE A 613 4.84 -10.23 -27.48
C PHE A 613 5.80 -11.26 -28.07
N ALA A 614 6.73 -11.78 -27.28
CA ALA A 614 7.62 -12.86 -27.75
C ALA A 614 6.83 -14.14 -28.07
N ILE A 615 5.82 -14.49 -27.26
CA ILE A 615 4.90 -15.60 -27.55
C ILE A 615 4.12 -15.34 -28.85
N GLN A 616 3.60 -14.12 -29.04
CA GLN A 616 2.86 -13.77 -30.26
C GLN A 616 3.72 -13.83 -31.51
N ASP A 617 4.94 -13.31 -31.47
CA ASP A 617 5.88 -13.34 -32.58
C ASP A 617 6.26 -14.78 -32.92
N PHE A 618 6.44 -15.57 -31.88
CA PHE A 618 6.67 -17.00 -32.03
C PHE A 618 5.51 -17.71 -32.75
N LEU A 619 4.26 -17.50 -32.28
CA LEU A 619 3.06 -18.11 -32.89
C LEU A 619 2.78 -17.62 -34.32
N LYS A 620 3.31 -16.46 -34.71
CA LYS A 620 3.27 -15.94 -36.09
C LYS A 620 4.39 -16.50 -36.96
N GLY A 621 5.32 -17.28 -36.41
CA GLY A 621 6.50 -17.78 -37.13
C GLY A 621 7.61 -16.71 -37.34
N THR A 622 7.50 -15.56 -36.70
CA THR A 622 8.47 -14.45 -36.76
C THR A 622 9.44 -14.43 -35.58
N GLY A 623 9.20 -15.25 -34.53
CA GLY A 623 10.00 -15.39 -33.33
C GLY A 623 10.47 -16.82 -33.09
N SER A 624 11.13 -17.04 -31.97
CA SER A 624 11.62 -18.35 -31.52
C SER A 624 11.57 -18.49 -30.00
N ALA A 625 11.73 -19.70 -29.47
CA ALA A 625 11.91 -19.96 -28.06
C ALA A 625 13.08 -19.16 -27.45
N THR A 626 14.11 -18.87 -28.27
CA THR A 626 15.21 -17.98 -27.88
C THR A 626 14.70 -16.55 -27.58
N ASN A 627 13.76 -16.03 -28.38
CA ASN A 627 13.16 -14.71 -28.13
C ASN A 627 12.40 -14.70 -26.82
N LEU A 628 11.70 -15.78 -26.47
CA LEU A 628 11.03 -15.92 -25.20
C LEU A 628 12.03 -15.88 -24.03
N SER A 629 13.12 -16.62 -24.11
CA SER A 629 14.17 -16.62 -23.09
C SER A 629 14.80 -15.23 -22.92
N VAL A 630 15.13 -14.55 -24.01
CA VAL A 630 15.64 -13.17 -23.98
C VAL A 630 14.60 -12.21 -23.39
N SER A 631 13.33 -12.40 -23.67
CA SER A 631 12.28 -11.53 -23.10
C SER A 631 12.13 -11.71 -21.59
N CYS A 632 12.20 -12.95 -21.11
CA CYS A 632 12.05 -13.25 -19.69
C CYS A 632 13.31 -12.92 -18.86
N VAL A 633 14.51 -13.09 -19.41
CA VAL A 633 15.77 -12.95 -18.66
C VAL A 633 16.49 -11.65 -19.00
N ALA A 634 16.80 -11.39 -20.26
CA ALA A 634 17.63 -10.26 -20.65
C ALA A 634 16.91 -8.91 -20.48
N ARG A 635 15.62 -8.85 -20.78
CA ARG A 635 14.83 -7.62 -20.54
C ARG A 635 14.50 -7.46 -19.07
N GLU A 636 14.16 -8.54 -18.40
CA GLU A 636 13.86 -8.51 -16.97
C GLU A 636 15.10 -8.14 -16.14
N SER A 637 16.33 -8.37 -16.62
CA SER A 637 17.55 -7.87 -15.95
C SER A 637 17.67 -6.34 -15.86
N ARG A 638 16.82 -5.60 -16.58
CA ARG A 638 16.74 -4.13 -16.51
C ARG A 638 15.81 -3.65 -15.39
N TYR A 639 15.11 -4.57 -14.75
CA TYR A 639 14.15 -4.26 -13.71
C TYR A 639 14.77 -4.41 -12.31
N PRO A 640 14.19 -3.78 -11.29
CA PRO A 640 14.60 -3.98 -9.92
C PRO A 640 14.60 -5.46 -9.53
N LYS A 641 15.56 -5.85 -8.68
CA LYS A 641 15.56 -7.20 -8.12
C LYS A 641 14.24 -7.48 -7.41
N GLY A 642 13.63 -8.61 -7.70
CA GLY A 642 12.33 -8.99 -7.13
C GLY A 642 11.14 -8.32 -7.83
N TYR A 643 11.33 -7.77 -9.02
CA TYR A 643 10.24 -7.26 -9.85
C TYR A 643 9.26 -8.38 -10.20
N ARG A 644 7.98 -8.12 -10.09
CA ARG A 644 6.92 -9.13 -10.18
C ARG A 644 6.06 -8.91 -11.42
N TRP A 645 5.77 -10.01 -12.09
CA TRP A 645 5.03 -10.06 -13.33
C TRP A 645 3.66 -10.72 -13.16
N MET A 646 2.64 -10.13 -13.77
CA MET A 646 1.43 -10.84 -14.14
C MET A 646 1.69 -11.54 -15.47
N ARG A 647 1.62 -12.86 -15.48
CA ARG A 647 1.93 -13.72 -16.63
C ARG A 647 0.65 -14.17 -17.31
N CYS A 648 0.43 -13.77 -18.56
CA CYS A 648 -0.64 -14.26 -19.41
C CYS A 648 -0.15 -14.39 -20.86
N PHE A 649 -0.84 -15.18 -21.65
CA PHE A 649 -0.62 -15.24 -23.10
C PHE A 649 -1.83 -14.76 -23.89
N GLN A 650 -2.98 -14.58 -23.26
CA GLN A 650 -4.19 -14.00 -23.80
C GLN A 650 -4.94 -13.22 -22.73
N ASN A 651 -5.55 -12.09 -23.10
CA ASN A 651 -6.42 -11.29 -22.27
C ASN A 651 -7.59 -10.73 -23.12
N HIS A 652 -8.40 -9.85 -22.56
CA HIS A 652 -9.54 -9.24 -23.25
C HIS A 652 -9.15 -8.47 -24.52
N ASP A 653 -7.92 -7.93 -24.62
CA ASP A 653 -7.43 -7.24 -25.81
C ASP A 653 -7.03 -8.18 -26.94
N PHE A 654 -6.39 -9.28 -26.58
CA PHE A 654 -5.88 -10.27 -27.56
C PHE A 654 -6.90 -11.33 -27.94
N ALA A 655 -7.93 -11.53 -27.11
CA ALA A 655 -9.05 -12.41 -27.41
C ALA A 655 -10.19 -11.69 -28.13
N ASN A 656 -10.09 -10.39 -28.27
CA ASN A 656 -11.14 -9.54 -28.81
C ASN A 656 -11.26 -9.70 -30.33
N CYS A 657 -12.37 -10.26 -30.79
CA CYS A 657 -12.57 -10.58 -32.19
C CYS A 657 -12.87 -9.34 -33.02
N GLY A 658 -11.95 -9.00 -33.86
CA GLY A 658 -12.07 -8.15 -35.02
C GLY A 658 -11.57 -8.89 -36.25
N PRO A 659 -11.49 -8.28 -37.43
CA PRO A 659 -10.89 -8.88 -38.60
C PRO A 659 -9.47 -9.41 -38.27
N GLY A 660 -9.29 -10.73 -38.41
CA GLY A 660 -8.01 -11.42 -38.14
C GLY A 660 -7.70 -11.68 -36.63
N GLN A 661 -8.62 -11.41 -35.73
CA GLN A 661 -8.47 -11.73 -34.29
C GLN A 661 -9.40 -12.90 -33.92
N GLU A 662 -8.85 -14.08 -33.82
CA GLU A 662 -9.55 -15.28 -33.36
C GLU A 662 -9.04 -15.69 -31.97
N ARG A 663 -9.88 -16.39 -31.23
CA ARG A 663 -9.44 -17.08 -30.02
C ARG A 663 -8.25 -17.97 -30.31
N TRP A 664 -7.22 -17.94 -29.50
CA TRP A 664 -6.02 -18.74 -29.70
C TRP A 664 -6.33 -20.24 -29.61
N GLU A 665 -7.32 -20.63 -28.87
CA GLU A 665 -7.82 -21.99 -28.79
C GLU A 665 -8.28 -22.48 -30.17
N LYS A 666 -9.03 -21.65 -30.91
CA LYS A 666 -9.48 -21.94 -32.27
C LYS A 666 -8.34 -21.91 -33.26
N LYS A 667 -7.45 -20.93 -33.14
CA LYS A 667 -6.39 -20.66 -34.12
C LYS A 667 -5.22 -21.61 -34.01
N TYR A 668 -4.81 -21.98 -32.80
CA TYR A 668 -3.58 -22.74 -32.55
C TYR A 668 -3.84 -24.12 -31.91
N GLY A 669 -5.08 -24.41 -31.55
CA GLY A 669 -5.48 -25.68 -30.97
C GLY A 669 -5.23 -25.84 -29.48
N THR A 670 -5.88 -26.85 -28.90
CA THR A 670 -5.87 -27.10 -27.45
C THR A 670 -4.50 -27.46 -26.92
N ALA A 671 -3.74 -28.27 -27.61
CA ALA A 671 -2.43 -28.76 -27.13
C ALA A 671 -1.42 -27.64 -26.95
N LEU A 672 -1.37 -26.68 -27.88
CA LEU A 672 -0.46 -25.52 -27.72
C LEU A 672 -0.91 -24.61 -26.60
N ASN A 673 -2.22 -24.37 -26.43
CA ASN A 673 -2.72 -23.55 -25.32
C ASN A 673 -2.48 -24.23 -23.97
N ASP A 674 -2.55 -25.57 -23.87
CA ASP A 674 -2.14 -26.32 -22.67
C ASP A 674 -0.65 -26.11 -22.34
N ALA A 675 0.22 -26.15 -23.35
CA ALA A 675 1.65 -25.88 -23.20
C ALA A 675 1.94 -24.45 -22.70
N LEU A 676 1.20 -23.46 -23.20
CA LEU A 676 1.31 -22.06 -22.75
C LEU A 676 0.78 -21.88 -21.33
N LEU A 677 -0.29 -22.57 -20.93
CA LEU A 677 -0.73 -22.59 -19.52
C LEU A 677 0.35 -23.19 -18.61
N ALA A 678 0.90 -24.35 -18.97
CA ALA A 678 2.00 -24.94 -18.22
C ALA A 678 3.18 -23.96 -18.05
N THR A 679 3.47 -23.18 -19.09
CA THR A 679 4.52 -22.16 -19.07
C THR A 679 4.24 -21.04 -18.06
N ILE A 680 3.09 -20.36 -18.17
CA ILE A 680 2.78 -19.21 -17.30
C ILE A 680 2.58 -19.61 -15.84
N PHE A 681 2.13 -20.82 -15.56
CA PHE A 681 1.97 -21.33 -14.21
C PHE A 681 3.28 -21.75 -13.54
N THR A 682 4.33 -22.02 -14.30
CA THR A 682 5.63 -22.43 -13.76
C THR A 682 6.69 -21.31 -13.80
N LEU A 683 6.46 -20.23 -14.53
CA LEU A 683 7.27 -19.01 -14.44
C LEU A 683 7.07 -18.28 -13.11
N ASP A 684 7.93 -17.30 -12.83
CA ASP A 684 7.79 -16.37 -11.71
C ASP A 684 6.55 -15.46 -11.86
N GLY A 685 6.19 -14.76 -10.78
CA GLY A 685 5.05 -13.85 -10.73
C GLY A 685 3.71 -14.56 -10.57
N VAL A 686 2.64 -13.93 -11.04
CA VAL A 686 1.25 -14.39 -10.90
C VAL A 686 0.70 -14.82 -12.25
N PRO A 687 0.32 -16.10 -12.45
CA PRO A 687 -0.36 -16.53 -13.67
C PRO A 687 -1.78 -15.99 -13.72
N MET A 688 -2.23 -15.55 -14.89
CA MET A 688 -3.59 -15.09 -15.14
C MET A 688 -4.27 -15.91 -16.21
N VAL A 689 -5.45 -16.45 -15.88
CA VAL A 689 -6.37 -17.14 -16.80
C VAL A 689 -7.42 -16.13 -17.27
N TYR A 690 -7.70 -16.09 -18.56
CA TYR A 690 -8.73 -15.24 -19.14
C TYR A 690 -10.01 -16.02 -19.42
N ASN A 691 -11.18 -15.34 -19.36
CA ASN A 691 -12.52 -15.90 -19.62
C ASN A 691 -12.53 -17.02 -20.65
N GLY A 692 -12.94 -18.22 -20.26
CA GLY A 692 -13.13 -19.37 -21.14
C GLY A 692 -11.87 -20.18 -21.48
N GLN A 693 -10.66 -19.72 -21.11
CA GLN A 693 -9.45 -20.52 -21.28
C GLN A 693 -9.51 -21.83 -20.50
N GLU A 694 -10.16 -21.81 -19.33
CA GLU A 694 -10.33 -22.93 -18.42
C GLU A 694 -11.26 -24.05 -18.96
N VAL A 695 -11.98 -23.77 -20.02
CA VAL A 695 -12.88 -24.74 -20.69
C VAL A 695 -12.53 -24.94 -22.17
N ALA A 696 -11.34 -24.52 -22.59
CA ALA A 696 -10.88 -24.58 -23.97
C ALA A 696 -11.87 -23.93 -24.96
N ASP A 697 -12.42 -22.77 -24.59
CA ASP A 697 -13.44 -22.08 -25.34
C ASP A 697 -12.91 -21.50 -26.67
N THR A 698 -13.56 -21.84 -27.77
CA THR A 698 -13.27 -21.37 -29.14
C THR A 698 -14.22 -20.29 -29.64
N ALA A 699 -15.25 -19.96 -28.85
CA ALA A 699 -16.24 -18.95 -29.22
C ALA A 699 -15.61 -17.56 -29.37
N PRO A 700 -16.10 -16.72 -30.28
CA PRO A 700 -15.59 -15.37 -30.45
C PRO A 700 -15.90 -14.51 -29.22
N HIS A 701 -14.94 -13.67 -28.84
CA HIS A 701 -15.11 -12.67 -27.78
C HIS A 701 -15.00 -11.26 -28.37
N SER A 702 -15.78 -10.32 -27.85
CA SER A 702 -15.64 -8.91 -28.18
C SER A 702 -16.06 -8.01 -27.00
N ILE A 703 -15.21 -7.07 -26.62
CA ILE A 703 -15.54 -6.07 -25.60
C ILE A 703 -16.67 -5.12 -26.03
N TRP A 704 -16.97 -5.06 -27.33
CA TRP A 704 -18.07 -4.28 -27.90
C TRP A 704 -19.36 -5.07 -28.08
N SER A 705 -19.34 -6.40 -27.84
CA SER A 705 -20.57 -7.17 -27.84
C SER A 705 -21.30 -7.06 -26.50
N ASP A 706 -22.61 -7.01 -26.57
CA ASP A 706 -23.48 -7.04 -25.40
C ASP A 706 -24.80 -7.79 -25.72
N ARG A 707 -25.84 -7.58 -24.93
CA ARG A 707 -27.12 -8.27 -25.14
C ARG A 707 -27.85 -7.81 -26.40
N GLU A 708 -27.57 -6.60 -26.87
CA GLU A 708 -28.24 -5.94 -27.99
C GLU A 708 -27.41 -5.93 -29.26
N HIS A 709 -26.08 -5.86 -29.12
CA HIS A 709 -25.13 -5.67 -30.19
C HIS A 709 -24.28 -6.93 -30.42
N GLY A 710 -24.90 -7.99 -30.98
CA GLY A 710 -24.19 -9.16 -31.47
C GLY A 710 -23.44 -9.89 -30.34
N ARG A 711 -24.15 -10.72 -29.63
CA ARG A 711 -23.65 -11.42 -28.47
C ARG A 711 -22.50 -12.36 -28.76
N MET A 712 -21.36 -12.12 -28.18
CA MET A 712 -20.16 -12.94 -28.20
C MET A 712 -19.66 -13.15 -26.74
N GLY A 713 -19.20 -14.32 -26.40
CA GLY A 713 -18.68 -14.64 -25.07
C GLY A 713 -18.49 -16.13 -24.87
N VAL A 714 -18.13 -16.53 -23.67
CA VAL A 714 -17.83 -17.93 -23.35
C VAL A 714 -19.00 -18.84 -23.65
N ASP A 715 -18.73 -19.86 -24.46
CA ASP A 715 -19.64 -21.00 -24.63
C ASP A 715 -19.37 -22.02 -23.51
N TRP A 716 -20.15 -21.90 -22.43
CA TRP A 716 -20.01 -22.77 -21.28
C TRP A 716 -20.34 -24.25 -21.55
N SER A 717 -20.94 -24.59 -22.69
CA SER A 717 -21.14 -25.98 -23.06
C SER A 717 -19.82 -26.71 -23.30
N ASN A 718 -18.74 -25.98 -23.64
CA ASN A 718 -17.39 -26.52 -23.74
C ASN A 718 -16.94 -27.23 -22.44
N ALA A 719 -17.38 -26.79 -21.27
CA ALA A 719 -17.07 -27.42 -19.97
C ALA A 719 -17.53 -28.90 -19.90
N LEU A 720 -18.52 -29.27 -20.71
CA LEU A 720 -19.08 -30.63 -20.79
C LEU A 720 -18.39 -31.49 -21.89
N THR A 721 -17.55 -30.89 -22.72
CA THR A 721 -16.79 -31.62 -23.73
C THR A 721 -15.58 -32.32 -23.11
N PRO A 722 -15.08 -33.41 -23.71
CA PRO A 722 -13.82 -34.02 -23.23
C PRO A 722 -12.64 -33.06 -23.20
N ALA A 723 -12.53 -32.16 -24.18
CA ALA A 723 -11.47 -31.14 -24.24
C ALA A 723 -11.59 -30.14 -23.11
N GLY A 724 -12.78 -29.56 -22.87
CA GLY A 724 -13.01 -28.61 -21.80
C GLY A 724 -12.86 -29.24 -20.40
N ALA A 725 -13.32 -30.48 -20.24
CA ALA A 725 -13.14 -31.20 -18.99
C ALA A 725 -11.65 -31.43 -18.65
N ARG A 726 -10.84 -31.86 -19.65
CA ARG A 726 -9.38 -32.02 -19.49
C ARG A 726 -8.71 -30.67 -19.19
N ARG A 727 -9.08 -29.60 -19.88
CA ARG A 727 -8.52 -28.27 -19.66
C ARG A 727 -8.82 -27.80 -18.25
N ARG A 728 -10.05 -27.95 -17.77
CA ARG A 728 -10.42 -27.60 -16.40
C ARG A 728 -9.58 -28.37 -15.38
N ASP A 729 -9.40 -29.67 -15.56
CA ASP A 729 -8.55 -30.51 -14.71
C ASP A 729 -7.09 -30.04 -14.75
N LEU A 730 -6.57 -29.69 -15.92
CA LEU A 730 -5.22 -29.14 -16.08
C LEU A 730 -5.06 -27.83 -15.29
N VAL A 731 -5.98 -26.87 -15.44
CA VAL A 731 -5.91 -25.60 -14.72
C VAL A 731 -5.94 -25.81 -13.19
N ARG A 732 -6.80 -26.72 -12.69
CA ARG A 732 -6.84 -27.10 -11.28
C ARG A 732 -5.52 -27.67 -10.79
N LYS A 733 -4.91 -28.59 -11.54
CA LYS A 733 -3.62 -29.19 -11.20
C LYS A 733 -2.48 -28.15 -11.19
N LEU A 734 -2.50 -27.23 -12.14
CA LEU A 734 -1.52 -26.15 -12.21
C LEU A 734 -1.70 -25.14 -11.05
N ALA A 735 -2.93 -24.82 -10.69
CA ALA A 735 -3.23 -23.98 -9.54
C ALA A 735 -2.80 -24.65 -8.23
N ASP A 736 -3.14 -25.92 -8.05
CA ASP A 736 -2.70 -26.73 -6.89
C ASP A 736 -1.17 -26.79 -6.78
N LEU A 737 -0.46 -26.92 -7.91
CA LEU A 737 1.01 -26.85 -7.94
C LEU A 737 1.51 -25.50 -7.41
N ARG A 738 0.91 -24.40 -7.83
CA ARG A 738 1.26 -23.03 -7.34
C ARG A 738 1.01 -22.89 -5.85
N HIS A 739 -0.12 -23.38 -5.35
CA HIS A 739 -0.49 -23.29 -3.94
C HIS A 739 0.46 -24.13 -3.06
N ARG A 740 0.82 -25.31 -3.49
CA ARG A 740 1.76 -26.18 -2.75
C ARG A 740 3.21 -25.68 -2.82
N HIS A 741 3.58 -24.98 -3.88
CA HIS A 741 4.93 -24.46 -4.11
C HIS A 741 4.96 -22.94 -4.31
N PRO A 742 4.54 -22.14 -3.29
CA PRO A 742 4.46 -20.69 -3.41
C PRO A 742 5.82 -20.03 -3.68
N ALA A 743 6.93 -20.70 -3.41
CA ALA A 743 8.27 -20.23 -3.74
C ALA A 743 8.50 -20.07 -5.26
N LEU A 744 7.70 -20.72 -6.12
CA LEU A 744 7.73 -20.48 -7.56
C LEU A 744 7.38 -19.04 -7.96
N PHE A 745 6.77 -18.28 -7.07
CA PHE A 745 6.44 -16.87 -7.30
C PHE A 745 7.68 -15.98 -7.52
N ASP A 746 8.73 -16.18 -6.73
CA ASP A 746 9.93 -15.35 -6.70
C ASP A 746 11.25 -16.11 -6.96
N ALA A 747 11.18 -17.42 -7.20
CA ALA A 747 12.35 -18.19 -7.60
C ALA A 747 12.93 -17.70 -8.94
N PRO A 748 14.24 -17.71 -9.13
CA PRO A 748 14.86 -17.30 -10.38
C PRO A 748 14.46 -18.22 -11.54
N THR A 749 14.33 -17.66 -12.75
CA THR A 749 14.09 -18.39 -13.98
C THR A 749 15.39 -18.56 -14.76
N GLU A 750 15.82 -19.80 -14.96
CA GLU A 750 17.05 -20.15 -15.68
C GLU A 750 16.69 -20.92 -16.95
N PHE A 751 16.80 -20.29 -18.10
CA PHE A 751 16.62 -20.98 -19.38
C PHE A 751 17.84 -21.85 -19.71
N LEU A 752 17.59 -23.09 -20.08
CA LEU A 752 18.64 -24.04 -20.40
C LEU A 752 18.89 -24.09 -21.92
N PRO A 753 20.12 -24.30 -22.35
CA PRO A 753 20.44 -24.53 -23.78
C PRO A 753 19.70 -25.79 -24.32
N VAL A 754 19.15 -25.70 -25.51
CA VAL A 754 18.45 -26.80 -26.18
C VAL A 754 18.92 -26.96 -27.62
N PRO A 755 18.91 -28.18 -28.17
CA PRO A 755 19.37 -28.42 -29.56
C PRO A 755 18.50 -27.72 -30.60
N CYS A 756 17.22 -27.50 -30.32
CA CYS A 756 16.25 -26.92 -31.26
C CYS A 756 15.64 -25.63 -30.70
N PRO A 757 16.40 -24.52 -30.56
CA PRO A 757 15.95 -23.29 -29.85
C PRO A 757 14.82 -22.54 -30.57
N HIS A 758 14.47 -22.90 -31.79
CA HIS A 758 13.32 -22.36 -32.53
C HIS A 758 12.02 -23.12 -32.23
N ASP A 759 12.11 -24.33 -31.71
CA ASP A 759 10.99 -25.24 -31.52
C ASP A 759 10.71 -25.51 -30.02
N VAL A 760 11.77 -25.49 -29.19
CA VAL A 760 11.69 -25.91 -27.80
C VAL A 760 12.34 -24.88 -26.91
N TYR A 761 11.75 -24.68 -25.74
CA TYR A 761 12.41 -24.03 -24.63
C TYR A 761 12.32 -24.89 -23.38
N VAL A 762 13.34 -24.79 -22.56
CA VAL A 762 13.42 -25.43 -21.26
C VAL A 762 13.90 -24.41 -20.24
N PHE A 763 13.23 -24.30 -19.12
CA PHE A 763 13.69 -23.47 -18.02
C PHE A 763 13.59 -24.18 -16.68
N ARG A 764 14.54 -23.86 -15.81
CA ARG A 764 14.63 -24.37 -14.45
C ARG A 764 14.27 -23.28 -13.45
N ARG A 765 13.65 -23.68 -12.35
CA ARG A 765 13.26 -22.85 -11.21
C ARG A 765 13.89 -23.47 -9.95
N PRO A 766 15.13 -23.09 -9.58
CA PRO A 766 15.76 -23.55 -8.34
C PRO A 766 15.06 -22.91 -7.13
N LEU A 767 14.77 -23.72 -6.12
CA LEU A 767 14.15 -23.27 -4.88
C LEU A 767 15.17 -23.18 -3.74
N PRO A 768 14.89 -22.37 -2.69
CA PRO A 768 15.81 -22.17 -1.57
C PRO A 768 16.12 -23.44 -0.77
N ASP A 769 15.23 -24.44 -0.80
CA ASP A 769 15.39 -25.73 -0.13
C ASP A 769 16.30 -26.72 -0.89
N GLY A 770 16.88 -26.31 -2.03
CA GLY A 770 17.71 -27.15 -2.88
C GLY A 770 16.93 -28.00 -3.87
N SER A 771 15.60 -28.04 -3.80
CA SER A 771 14.75 -28.63 -4.84
C SER A 771 14.76 -27.75 -6.09
N ALA A 772 14.30 -28.27 -7.22
CA ALA A 772 14.18 -27.52 -8.44
C ALA A 772 13.03 -28.04 -9.31
N TRP A 773 12.35 -27.10 -9.93
CA TRP A 773 11.36 -27.40 -10.97
C TRP A 773 11.95 -27.13 -12.34
N LEU A 774 11.56 -27.94 -13.34
CA LEU A 774 11.95 -27.76 -14.73
C LEU A 774 10.72 -27.91 -15.59
N THR A 775 10.54 -26.95 -16.51
CA THR A 775 9.48 -26.98 -17.51
C THR A 775 10.10 -27.03 -18.89
N ALA A 776 9.70 -28.02 -19.69
CA ALA A 776 10.09 -28.21 -21.06
C ALA A 776 8.86 -28.11 -21.96
N VAL A 777 8.95 -27.34 -23.03
CA VAL A 777 7.83 -27.10 -23.95
C VAL A 777 8.31 -27.18 -25.40
N ASN A 778 7.67 -28.03 -26.15
CA ASN A 778 7.78 -28.12 -27.61
C ASN A 778 6.61 -27.36 -28.24
N ILE A 779 6.92 -26.29 -28.94
CA ILE A 779 5.94 -25.38 -29.52
C ILE A 779 5.74 -25.68 -31.00
N SER A 780 6.55 -26.58 -31.58
CA SER A 780 6.46 -26.98 -32.99
C SER A 780 5.46 -28.14 -33.21
N ALA A 781 5.05 -28.29 -34.44
CA ALA A 781 4.23 -29.42 -34.90
C ALA A 781 5.04 -30.73 -35.16
N GLN A 782 6.32 -30.73 -34.75
CA GLN A 782 7.20 -31.88 -34.89
C GLN A 782 7.60 -32.43 -33.53
N PRO A 783 7.79 -33.76 -33.40
CA PRO A 783 8.34 -34.34 -32.17
C PRO A 783 9.76 -33.79 -31.91
N ARG A 784 10.10 -33.54 -30.65
CA ARG A 784 11.43 -33.07 -30.21
C ARG A 784 11.90 -33.84 -28.98
N ALA A 785 13.22 -33.97 -28.85
CA ALA A 785 13.84 -34.52 -27.66
C ALA A 785 14.75 -33.48 -27.06
N VAL A 786 14.73 -33.40 -25.71
CA VAL A 786 15.58 -32.48 -24.94
C VAL A 786 16.24 -33.20 -23.77
N ALA A 787 17.48 -32.87 -23.52
CA ALA A 787 18.19 -33.39 -22.35
C ALA A 787 17.58 -32.77 -21.06
N VAL A 788 17.34 -33.62 -20.08
CA VAL A 788 16.94 -33.22 -18.74
C VAL A 788 18.06 -33.64 -17.78
N PRO A 789 18.52 -32.76 -16.88
CA PRO A 789 19.51 -33.15 -15.90
C PRO A 789 19.08 -34.37 -15.09
N ASP A 790 20.03 -35.17 -14.63
CA ASP A 790 19.75 -36.33 -13.79
C ASP A 790 18.89 -35.99 -12.56
N ALA A 791 18.07 -36.94 -12.15
CA ALA A 791 17.22 -36.90 -10.95
C ALA A 791 15.95 -36.03 -11.04
N PHE A 792 15.50 -35.63 -12.24
CA PHE A 792 14.17 -35.04 -12.42
C PHE A 792 13.11 -36.11 -12.69
N SER A 793 11.94 -35.97 -12.11
CA SER A 793 10.76 -36.83 -12.33
C SER A 793 9.60 -36.04 -12.92
N ILE A 794 8.82 -36.65 -13.82
CA ILE A 794 7.64 -36.00 -14.40
C ILE A 794 6.56 -35.87 -13.31
N VAL A 795 6.07 -34.65 -13.11
CA VAL A 795 4.94 -34.32 -12.21
C VAL A 795 3.66 -34.15 -13.01
N LEU A 796 3.71 -33.35 -14.10
CA LEU A 796 2.61 -33.14 -15.04
C LEU A 796 3.17 -33.11 -16.45
N ALA A 797 2.48 -33.71 -17.41
CA ALA A 797 2.90 -33.67 -18.80
C ALA A 797 1.70 -33.83 -19.75
N ALA A 798 1.90 -33.42 -21.00
CA ALA A 798 1.00 -33.72 -22.10
C ALA A 798 1.01 -35.21 -22.38
N ASP A 799 -0.08 -35.69 -22.99
CA ASP A 799 -0.19 -37.08 -23.46
C ASP A 799 0.95 -37.41 -24.42
N GLY A 800 1.52 -38.62 -24.28
CA GLY A 800 2.61 -39.11 -25.14
C GLY A 800 4.01 -38.59 -24.77
N VAL A 801 4.15 -37.73 -23.80
CA VAL A 801 5.47 -37.36 -23.26
C VAL A 801 6.09 -38.53 -22.51
N ARG A 802 7.39 -38.78 -22.73
CA ARG A 802 8.14 -39.84 -22.08
C ARG A 802 9.51 -39.36 -21.66
N LEU A 803 9.91 -39.71 -20.45
CA LEU A 803 11.26 -39.51 -19.96
C LEU A 803 12.02 -40.86 -20.18
N ASP A 804 13.10 -40.82 -20.95
CA ASP A 804 14.01 -41.95 -21.08
C ASP A 804 14.98 -41.98 -19.87
N PRO A 805 14.82 -42.93 -18.95
CA PRO A 805 15.66 -42.97 -17.74
C PRO A 805 17.11 -43.31 -18.03
N ALA A 806 17.40 -44.00 -19.14
CA ALA A 806 18.76 -44.46 -19.49
C ALA A 806 19.55 -43.34 -20.20
N GLY A 807 18.84 -42.46 -20.95
CA GLY A 807 19.49 -41.41 -21.74
C GLY A 807 19.30 -39.99 -21.18
N GLY A 808 18.59 -39.81 -20.07
CA GLY A 808 18.30 -38.48 -19.53
C GLY A 808 17.58 -37.56 -20.50
N GLN A 809 16.75 -38.10 -21.39
CA GLN A 809 16.07 -37.35 -22.42
C GLN A 809 14.56 -37.38 -22.27
N LEU A 810 13.95 -36.21 -22.44
CA LEU A 810 12.51 -36.02 -22.46
C LEU A 810 12.03 -35.97 -23.92
N GLN A 811 11.20 -36.93 -24.30
CA GLN A 811 10.56 -37.02 -25.62
C GLN A 811 9.28 -36.20 -25.58
N LEU A 812 9.20 -35.14 -26.39
CA LEU A 812 8.08 -34.21 -26.47
C LEU A 812 7.37 -34.38 -27.80
N PRO A 813 6.12 -34.87 -27.84
CA PRO A 813 5.32 -34.90 -29.05
C PRO A 813 5.06 -33.48 -29.60
N PRO A 814 4.42 -33.32 -30.77
CA PRO A 814 3.98 -32.01 -31.24
C PRO A 814 3.19 -31.26 -30.17
N HIS A 815 3.59 -29.99 -29.88
CA HIS A 815 3.04 -29.16 -28.83
C HIS A 815 3.06 -29.82 -27.43
N GLY A 816 3.92 -30.82 -27.25
CA GLY A 816 4.11 -31.51 -25.98
C GLY A 816 4.81 -30.65 -24.95
N TRP A 817 4.47 -30.84 -23.70
CA TRP A 817 5.08 -30.15 -22.56
C TRP A 817 5.21 -31.08 -21.34
N ALA A 818 6.17 -30.80 -20.50
CA ALA A 818 6.34 -31.49 -19.23
C ALA A 818 6.78 -30.53 -18.13
N ILE A 819 6.24 -30.72 -16.95
CA ILE A 819 6.69 -30.13 -15.70
C ILE A 819 7.30 -31.25 -14.89
N THR A 820 8.56 -31.12 -14.54
CA THR A 820 9.32 -32.08 -13.77
C THR A 820 9.86 -31.43 -12.50
N ASN A 821 10.09 -32.21 -11.47
CA ASN A 821 10.74 -31.75 -10.26
C ASN A 821 11.94 -32.62 -9.89
N LYS A 822 12.85 -32.03 -9.15
CA LYS A 822 13.90 -32.68 -8.40
C LYS A 822 13.70 -32.35 -6.93
N GLU A 823 13.48 -33.36 -6.10
CA GLU A 823 13.38 -33.20 -4.65
C GLU A 823 14.74 -32.83 -4.05
N SER A 824 14.72 -32.12 -2.93
CA SER A 824 15.93 -31.92 -2.13
C SER A 824 16.43 -33.26 -1.60
N LYS A 825 17.71 -33.52 -1.73
CA LYS A 825 18.32 -34.71 -1.12
C LYS A 825 18.32 -34.61 0.41
#